data_ef939d0e7a1831fa20e2fadc397e86ec
#
_entry.id   ef939d0e7a1831fa20e2fadc397e86ec
#
_cell.length_a   1.000
_cell.length_b   1.000
_cell.length_c   1.000
_cell.angle_alpha   90.00
_cell.angle_beta   90.00
_cell.angle_gamma   90.00
#
_symmetry.space_group_name_H-M   'P 1'
#
loop_
_entity.id
_entity.type
_entity.pdbx_description
1 polymer ?
#
loop_
_entity_poly.entity_id
_entity_poly.type
_entity_poly.pdbx_seq_one_letter_code
_entity_poly.pdbx_strand_id
1 'polypeptide(L)'
;MRIGLIFPVLFLGAFLTASAMAQTQLNLMPMPSSVQTGSGQLAITQAFSVATTGNHDASLDRGVRDFIAQLSRQTGIPFRPKAGAAPMLEVHADRGREAVQQLGEDESYELTVTDSGANLNAATPLGVLHGLQTFLQLVQITPAGFAVPVVTIKDQPRFPWRGTLIDVSRHFIPIDVLKRNIDGMAAVKLNVLHWHLSDDQGFRVESKVFPRLTGAGSDGMFYTQEEIRDFIAYAHDRGIRVLPEFDMPGHSRSWFLGYPELASAPGPYKLEGGGIDPAIDPTQESTYKFLEKFIKEMARLFPDPYFHIGGDEVDGKQWDANPKIQAFIHAHGMKNNQDLQAYFNRRLQKIVAKNHKIMVGWDEILHPDLPKTIIVQSWRGQESLATAAKQGYSGLLSFGYYLDLMWPAARHYAVDPMADAAATLTPEEKSHILGGESCQWAEWVTPENIDSHIWPRNAAIAERLWSPQNVTDVASMYARMNAVSLDLEFLGLTHRSARMHMLHRMAGTADITALRNLADVIEPVKDYDRWGDDKGPIDFHAPLTRMIDAVYPESDVARHFSNLVQTFAQGSYKDQVAEAEIRMWLTLWRDNDARLHPLLSQTYLLQEDVTLSQNLSAVGAAGLQALDYLDKWQAAPDSWKTQQFALIGQAKMRQADMLLMVVAPVQQLVEASAAIPVRLRQ
;
A
#
# COMPACT_ATOMS: atom_id res chain seq x y z
N MET A 1 19.96 87.26 -26.23
CA MET A 1 20.18 86.38 -25.13
C MET A 1 18.83 85.90 -24.57
N ARG A 2 18.37 84.70 -24.88
CA ARG A 2 17.17 84.13 -24.31
C ARG A 2 17.56 82.74 -23.88
N ILE A 3 17.51 82.49 -22.54
CA ILE A 3 17.79 81.25 -21.86
C ILE A 3 16.49 80.40 -21.87
N GLY A 4 16.51 79.29 -22.55
CA GLY A 4 15.40 78.29 -22.52
C GLY A 4 15.58 77.36 -21.40
N LEU A 5 14.59 77.31 -20.46
CA LEU A 5 14.45 76.29 -19.42
C LEU A 5 13.81 75.03 -20.05
N ILE A 6 14.48 73.88 -19.90
CA ILE A 6 13.94 72.60 -20.23
C ILE A 6 13.48 71.94 -18.90
N PHE A 7 12.18 71.68 -18.80
CA PHE A 7 11.61 70.88 -17.69
C PHE A 7 11.67 69.36 -18.06
N PRO A 8 12.16 68.51 -17.23
CA PRO A 8 11.99 67.06 -17.42
C PRO A 8 10.62 66.60 -16.94
N VAL A 9 9.84 65.96 -17.83
CA VAL A 9 8.59 65.24 -17.50
C VAL A 9 8.96 63.91 -16.85
N LEU A 10 8.69 63.79 -15.59
CA LEU A 10 8.75 62.51 -14.89
C LEU A 10 7.53 61.65 -15.29
N PHE A 11 7.74 60.60 -16.04
CA PHE A 11 6.77 59.53 -16.21
C PHE A 11 6.76 58.63 -14.95
N LEU A 12 5.74 58.77 -14.14
CA LEU A 12 5.45 57.86 -13.03
C LEU A 12 4.79 56.61 -13.63
N GLY A 13 5.57 55.59 -13.94
CA GLY A 13 5.08 54.27 -14.32
C GLY A 13 4.52 53.56 -13.07
N ALA A 14 3.20 53.45 -12.98
CA ALA A 14 2.56 52.61 -11.99
C ALA A 14 2.86 51.13 -12.34
N PHE A 15 3.80 50.52 -11.64
CA PHE A 15 3.96 49.07 -11.61
C PHE A 15 2.78 48.49 -10.84
N LEU A 16 1.74 48.06 -11.54
CA LEU A 16 0.76 47.11 -11.02
C LEU A 16 1.48 45.76 -10.86
N THR A 17 2.01 45.50 -9.68
CA THR A 17 2.40 44.15 -9.28
C THR A 17 1.10 43.35 -9.10
N ALA A 18 0.71 42.63 -10.15
CA ALA A 18 -0.23 41.52 -9.99
C ALA A 18 0.46 40.46 -9.10
N SER A 19 0.19 40.53 -7.82
CA SER A 19 0.44 39.37 -6.92
C SER A 19 -0.42 38.26 -7.45
N ALA A 20 0.17 37.34 -8.25
CA ALA A 20 -0.40 36.05 -8.48
C ALA A 20 -0.50 35.40 -7.08
N MET A 21 -1.71 35.37 -6.50
CA MET A 21 -1.96 34.56 -5.30
C MET A 21 -1.58 33.15 -5.70
N ALA A 22 -0.49 32.63 -5.13
CA ALA A 22 -0.15 31.23 -5.24
C ALA A 22 -1.37 30.46 -4.72
N GLN A 23 -2.03 29.75 -5.61
CA GLN A 23 -3.17 28.92 -5.26
C GLN A 23 -2.67 27.93 -4.21
N THR A 24 -3.21 27.98 -2.99
CA THR A 24 -2.80 27.11 -1.90
C THR A 24 -2.98 25.67 -2.35
N GLN A 25 -1.88 24.98 -2.59
CA GLN A 25 -1.93 23.57 -2.99
C GLN A 25 -2.45 22.76 -1.80
N LEU A 26 -3.61 22.13 -1.97
CA LEU A 26 -4.18 21.23 -0.94
C LEU A 26 -3.53 19.87 -1.06
N ASN A 27 -3.06 19.35 0.08
CA ASN A 27 -2.41 18.03 0.16
C ASN A 27 -3.42 16.90 0.43
N LEU A 28 -4.52 16.88 -0.32
CA LEU A 28 -5.57 15.86 -0.16
C LEU A 28 -5.21 14.56 -0.90
N MET A 29 -5.35 13.45 -0.22
CA MET A 29 -5.15 12.12 -0.82
C MET A 29 -6.08 11.09 -0.15
N PRO A 30 -6.99 10.48 -0.91
CA PRO A 30 -7.27 10.64 -2.35
C PRO A 30 -7.74 12.03 -2.74
N MET A 31 -7.39 12.48 -3.98
CA MET A 31 -7.86 13.74 -4.53
C MET A 31 -9.37 13.69 -4.77
N PRO A 32 -10.14 14.64 -4.22
CA PRO A 32 -11.58 14.67 -4.43
C PRO A 32 -12.01 14.93 -5.88
N SER A 33 -13.25 14.54 -6.20
CA SER A 33 -13.83 14.72 -7.55
C SER A 33 -13.96 16.18 -7.95
N SER A 34 -14.21 17.08 -6.99
CA SER A 34 -14.27 18.54 -7.24
C SER A 34 -13.78 19.30 -6.02
N VAL A 35 -12.92 20.29 -6.25
CA VAL A 35 -12.35 21.16 -5.22
C VAL A 35 -12.41 22.60 -5.72
N GLN A 36 -13.04 23.49 -4.95
CA GLN A 36 -13.08 24.92 -5.19
C GLN A 36 -12.53 25.66 -3.97
N THR A 37 -11.37 26.28 -4.11
CA THR A 37 -10.74 27.07 -3.03
C THR A 37 -11.26 28.50 -3.02
N GLY A 38 -11.53 29.02 -1.80
CA GLY A 38 -11.88 30.42 -1.58
C GLY A 38 -10.73 31.19 -0.90
N SER A 39 -10.98 32.44 -0.58
CA SER A 39 -10.08 33.27 0.23
C SER A 39 -10.47 33.18 1.72
N GLY A 40 -9.47 33.13 2.61
CA GLY A 40 -9.68 33.04 4.06
C GLY A 40 -9.45 31.62 4.61
N GLN A 41 -9.68 31.48 5.90
CA GLN A 41 -9.48 30.22 6.63
C GLN A 41 -10.33 30.18 7.91
N LEU A 42 -10.78 28.99 8.28
CA LEU A 42 -11.45 28.69 9.55
C LEU A 42 -10.40 28.38 10.61
N ALA A 43 -10.29 29.18 11.65
CA ALA A 43 -9.35 28.94 12.76
C ALA A 43 -9.81 27.76 13.63
N ILE A 44 -8.93 26.82 13.91
CA ILE A 44 -9.17 25.70 14.85
C ILE A 44 -8.69 26.13 16.23
N THR A 45 -9.63 26.34 17.15
CA THR A 45 -9.36 26.80 18.49
C THR A 45 -9.97 25.88 19.57
N GLN A 46 -9.73 26.13 20.84
CA GLN A 46 -10.33 25.36 21.94
C GLN A 46 -11.87 25.36 21.91
N ALA A 47 -12.50 26.32 21.23
CA ALA A 47 -13.96 26.41 21.10
C ALA A 47 -14.51 25.48 19.99
N PHE A 48 -13.67 24.79 19.22
CA PHE A 48 -14.13 23.91 18.15
C PHE A 48 -15.09 22.85 18.66
N SER A 49 -16.21 22.68 17.98
CA SER A 49 -17.26 21.73 18.33
C SER A 49 -17.93 21.20 17.06
N VAL A 50 -18.50 20.02 17.20
CA VAL A 50 -19.25 19.34 16.13
C VAL A 50 -20.68 19.12 16.59
N ALA A 51 -21.65 19.37 15.72
CA ALA A 51 -23.03 18.95 15.89
C ALA A 51 -23.43 18.00 14.77
N THR A 52 -24.20 16.98 15.13
CA THR A 52 -24.74 16.00 14.18
C THR A 52 -26.23 16.21 14.05
N THR A 53 -26.74 16.24 12.82
CA THR A 53 -28.15 16.40 12.46
C THR A 53 -28.59 15.30 11.48
N GLY A 54 -29.90 15.16 11.27
CA GLY A 54 -30.46 14.12 10.39
C GLY A 54 -30.38 12.73 11.01
N ASN A 55 -30.14 11.72 10.18
CA ASN A 55 -29.96 10.37 10.66
C ASN A 55 -28.57 10.16 11.24
N HIS A 56 -28.51 9.67 12.45
CA HIS A 56 -27.27 9.24 13.08
C HIS A 56 -27.49 7.93 13.82
N ASP A 57 -26.49 7.08 13.81
CA ASP A 57 -26.45 5.84 14.56
C ASP A 57 -25.24 5.85 15.52
N ALA A 58 -25.16 4.84 16.36
CA ALA A 58 -24.08 4.74 17.34
C ALA A 58 -22.68 4.69 16.69
N SER A 59 -22.58 4.28 15.44
CA SER A 59 -21.35 4.23 14.66
C SER A 59 -20.91 5.63 14.21
N LEU A 60 -21.85 6.44 13.69
CA LEU A 60 -21.56 7.83 13.35
C LEU A 60 -21.15 8.63 14.60
N ASP A 61 -21.85 8.40 15.73
CA ASP A 61 -21.50 9.04 17.01
C ASP A 61 -20.06 8.67 17.45
N ARG A 62 -19.64 7.40 17.24
CA ARG A 62 -18.25 6.98 17.49
C ARG A 62 -17.29 7.65 16.50
N GLY A 63 -17.61 7.67 15.21
CA GLY A 63 -16.82 8.32 14.19
C GLY A 63 -16.56 9.81 14.45
N VAL A 64 -17.59 10.54 14.90
CA VAL A 64 -17.45 11.96 15.30
C VAL A 64 -16.57 12.10 16.56
N ARG A 65 -16.70 11.21 17.54
CA ARG A 65 -15.81 11.22 18.73
C ARG A 65 -14.35 10.93 18.34
N ASP A 66 -14.14 9.94 17.47
CA ASP A 66 -12.81 9.56 16.96
C ASP A 66 -12.20 10.72 16.18
N PHE A 67 -12.97 11.39 15.34
CA PHE A 67 -12.57 12.61 14.63
C PHE A 67 -12.10 13.71 15.57
N ILE A 68 -12.89 14.03 16.62
CA ILE A 68 -12.51 15.05 17.61
C ILE A 68 -11.23 14.65 18.35
N ALA A 69 -11.10 13.39 18.74
CA ALA A 69 -9.90 12.87 19.38
C ALA A 69 -8.66 12.95 18.47
N GLN A 70 -8.83 12.63 17.19
CA GLN A 70 -7.77 12.70 16.18
C GLN A 70 -7.36 14.15 15.90
N LEU A 71 -8.32 15.05 15.71
CA LEU A 71 -8.06 16.48 15.54
C LEU A 71 -7.34 17.08 16.77
N SER A 72 -7.71 16.64 17.97
CA SER A 72 -7.04 17.06 19.22
C SER A 72 -5.58 16.58 19.27
N ARG A 73 -5.30 15.34 18.87
CA ARG A 73 -3.92 14.81 18.79
C ARG A 73 -3.09 15.54 17.74
N GLN A 74 -3.65 15.77 16.55
CA GLN A 74 -2.98 16.44 15.45
C GLN A 74 -2.61 17.89 15.77
N THR A 75 -3.48 18.60 16.52
CA THR A 75 -3.32 20.03 16.85
C THR A 75 -2.72 20.27 18.22
N GLY A 76 -2.75 19.30 19.12
CA GLY A 76 -2.41 19.48 20.54
C GLY A 76 -3.44 20.33 21.32
N ILE A 77 -4.59 20.65 20.71
CA ILE A 77 -5.62 21.50 21.31
C ILE A 77 -6.63 20.65 22.10
N PRO A 78 -6.79 20.86 23.41
CA PRO A 78 -7.88 20.27 24.18
C PRO A 78 -9.17 21.05 23.91
N PHE A 79 -10.09 20.46 23.14
CA PHE A 79 -11.38 21.14 22.84
C PHE A 79 -12.28 21.28 24.06
N ARG A 80 -12.75 22.48 24.29
CA ARG A 80 -13.63 22.86 25.44
C ARG A 80 -14.66 23.87 24.95
N PRO A 81 -15.65 23.46 24.14
CA PRO A 81 -16.68 24.36 23.65
C PRO A 81 -17.54 24.88 24.84
N LYS A 82 -17.96 26.13 24.76
CA LYS A 82 -18.88 26.67 25.72
C LYS A 82 -20.27 26.05 25.53
N ALA A 83 -20.95 25.73 26.59
CA ALA A 83 -22.33 25.23 26.55
C ALA A 83 -23.23 26.24 25.81
N GLY A 84 -24.00 25.75 24.81
CA GLY A 84 -24.89 26.56 24.00
C GLY A 84 -24.23 27.42 22.91
N ALA A 85 -22.90 27.30 22.70
CA ALA A 85 -22.26 27.91 21.52
C ALA A 85 -22.70 27.21 20.25
N ALA A 86 -22.79 27.96 19.16
CA ALA A 86 -22.99 27.38 17.83
C ALA A 86 -21.84 26.44 17.46
N PRO A 87 -22.10 25.28 16.85
CA PRO A 87 -21.05 24.36 16.40
C PRO A 87 -20.21 25.01 15.29
N MET A 88 -18.93 24.67 15.24
CA MET A 88 -18.05 25.13 14.16
C MET A 88 -18.06 24.17 12.98
N LEU A 89 -18.42 22.91 13.18
CA LEU A 89 -18.68 21.95 12.14
C LEU A 89 -20.08 21.34 12.34
N GLU A 90 -20.96 21.53 11.37
CA GLU A 90 -22.24 20.83 11.31
C GLU A 90 -22.13 19.63 10.38
N VAL A 91 -22.56 18.47 10.85
CA VAL A 91 -22.54 17.20 10.15
C VAL A 91 -23.96 16.73 9.92
N HIS A 92 -24.32 16.39 8.69
CA HIS A 92 -25.66 15.93 8.33
C HIS A 92 -25.62 14.66 7.48
N ALA A 93 -26.46 13.66 7.85
CA ALA A 93 -26.72 12.49 7.03
C ALA A 93 -28.22 12.39 6.75
N ASP A 94 -28.59 12.24 5.45
CA ASP A 94 -29.99 12.21 5.02
C ASP A 94 -30.71 10.94 5.50
N ARG A 95 -30.04 9.79 5.43
CA ARG A 95 -30.56 8.46 5.80
C ARG A 95 -29.54 7.64 6.57
N GLY A 96 -29.98 6.58 7.27
CA GLY A 96 -29.11 5.59 7.89
C GLY A 96 -28.36 4.74 6.85
N ARG A 97 -27.33 4.06 7.30
CA ARG A 97 -26.65 3.01 6.53
C ARG A 97 -27.25 1.64 6.81
N GLU A 98 -26.93 0.67 5.97
CA GLU A 98 -27.34 -0.72 6.18
C GLU A 98 -26.66 -1.33 7.42
N ALA A 99 -27.34 -2.24 8.10
CA ALA A 99 -26.81 -2.92 9.29
C ALA A 99 -25.55 -3.78 8.95
N VAL A 100 -25.51 -4.33 7.75
CA VAL A 100 -24.34 -4.93 7.13
C VAL A 100 -24.05 -4.10 5.87
N GLN A 101 -22.92 -3.43 5.85
CA GLN A 101 -22.54 -2.55 4.74
C GLN A 101 -22.58 -3.32 3.42
N GLN A 102 -23.24 -2.73 2.43
CA GLN A 102 -23.41 -3.32 1.11
C GLN A 102 -22.43 -2.71 0.09
N LEU A 103 -22.11 -3.49 -0.95
CA LEU A 103 -21.35 -2.96 -2.07
C LEU A 103 -22.19 -1.90 -2.82
N GLY A 104 -21.61 -0.73 -3.09
CA GLY A 104 -22.29 0.36 -3.79
C GLY A 104 -23.23 1.19 -2.90
N GLU A 105 -23.19 1.03 -1.58
CA GLU A 105 -23.81 1.96 -0.66
C GLU A 105 -23.21 3.36 -0.88
N ASP A 106 -24.03 4.41 -0.75
CA ASP A 106 -23.63 5.77 -1.10
C ASP A 106 -22.58 6.30 -0.12
N GLU A 107 -21.41 6.58 -0.64
CA GLU A 107 -20.24 7.08 0.09
C GLU A 107 -19.92 8.56 -0.24
N SER A 108 -20.79 9.22 -1.02
CA SER A 108 -20.61 10.61 -1.46
C SER A 108 -20.79 11.62 -0.32
N TYR A 109 -20.11 12.76 -0.41
CA TYR A 109 -20.25 13.86 0.53
C TYR A 109 -19.98 15.22 -0.10
N GLU A 110 -20.51 16.28 0.54
CA GLU A 110 -20.18 17.66 0.25
C GLU A 110 -19.68 18.34 1.55
N LEU A 111 -18.45 18.89 1.49
CA LEU A 111 -17.84 19.64 2.56
C LEU A 111 -17.64 21.10 2.15
N THR A 112 -18.29 22.02 2.85
CA THR A 112 -18.11 23.47 2.66
C THR A 112 -17.51 24.07 3.92
N VAL A 113 -16.35 24.73 3.77
CA VAL A 113 -15.67 25.45 4.84
C VAL A 113 -15.69 26.94 4.51
N THR A 114 -16.13 27.76 5.47
CA THR A 114 -16.09 29.21 5.45
C THR A 114 -15.16 29.73 6.56
N ASP A 115 -14.97 31.02 6.68
CA ASP A 115 -14.18 31.62 7.76
C ASP A 115 -14.86 31.56 9.14
N SER A 116 -16.16 31.28 9.17
CA SER A 116 -17.00 31.24 10.41
C SER A 116 -17.42 29.84 10.84
N GLY A 117 -17.31 28.82 9.96
CA GLY A 117 -17.71 27.45 10.25
C GLY A 117 -17.65 26.54 9.04
N ALA A 118 -18.03 25.29 9.23
CA ALA A 118 -18.04 24.29 8.17
C ALA A 118 -19.33 23.44 8.21
N ASN A 119 -19.77 22.98 7.04
CA ASN A 119 -20.88 22.07 6.86
C ASN A 119 -20.43 20.84 6.08
N LEU A 120 -20.72 19.67 6.60
CA LEU A 120 -20.48 18.37 5.97
C LEU A 120 -21.81 17.66 5.78
N ASN A 121 -22.22 17.50 4.53
CA ASN A 121 -23.47 16.85 4.14
C ASN A 121 -23.21 15.58 3.37
N ALA A 122 -23.91 14.51 3.67
CA ALA A 122 -23.82 13.24 2.96
C ALA A 122 -25.16 12.51 2.92
N ALA A 123 -25.34 11.65 1.95
CA ALA A 123 -26.54 10.81 1.86
C ALA A 123 -26.59 9.78 3.02
N THR A 124 -25.43 9.29 3.46
CA THR A 124 -25.30 8.24 4.49
C THR A 124 -24.20 8.58 5.48
N PRO A 125 -24.16 7.93 6.67
CA PRO A 125 -23.04 8.00 7.59
C PRO A 125 -21.68 7.65 6.98
N LEU A 126 -21.61 6.81 5.94
CA LEU A 126 -20.34 6.47 5.26
C LEU A 126 -19.72 7.69 4.59
N GLY A 127 -20.51 8.47 3.84
CA GLY A 127 -20.04 9.72 3.24
C GLY A 127 -19.58 10.73 4.30
N VAL A 128 -20.27 10.79 5.44
CA VAL A 128 -19.82 11.62 6.58
C VAL A 128 -18.45 11.19 7.07
N LEU A 129 -18.21 9.90 7.30
CA LEU A 129 -16.91 9.39 7.76
C LEU A 129 -15.80 9.80 6.79
N HIS A 130 -16.01 9.68 5.47
CA HIS A 130 -15.04 10.11 4.46
C HIS A 130 -14.81 11.63 4.45
N GLY A 131 -15.87 12.42 4.62
CA GLY A 131 -15.76 13.87 4.71
C GLY A 131 -15.00 14.36 5.95
N LEU A 132 -15.16 13.66 7.09
CA LEU A 132 -14.39 13.93 8.31
C LEU A 132 -12.90 13.65 8.11
N GLN A 133 -12.52 12.58 7.39
CA GLN A 133 -11.12 12.32 7.05
C GLN A 133 -10.57 13.41 6.13
N THR A 134 -11.35 13.88 5.16
CA THR A 134 -10.96 15.01 4.31
C THR A 134 -10.77 16.29 5.11
N PHE A 135 -11.63 16.56 6.10
CA PHE A 135 -11.46 17.73 6.97
C PHE A 135 -10.14 17.66 7.76
N LEU A 136 -9.76 16.49 8.29
CA LEU A 136 -8.50 16.31 9.01
C LEU A 136 -7.28 16.60 8.11
N GLN A 137 -7.29 16.16 6.85
CA GLN A 137 -6.21 16.42 5.89
C GLN A 137 -6.14 17.90 5.47
N LEU A 138 -7.23 18.68 5.63
CA LEU A 138 -7.25 20.12 5.33
C LEU A 138 -6.63 20.96 6.45
N VAL A 139 -6.42 20.42 7.65
CA VAL A 139 -5.86 21.15 8.78
C VAL A 139 -4.39 21.51 8.52
N GLN A 140 -4.11 22.81 8.60
CA GLN A 140 -2.79 23.37 8.32
C GLN A 140 -2.24 24.10 9.53
N ILE A 141 -0.91 24.05 9.70
CA ILE A 141 -0.19 24.87 10.67
C ILE A 141 0.06 26.24 10.05
N THR A 142 -0.34 27.31 10.72
CA THR A 142 -0.12 28.68 10.29
C THR A 142 0.62 29.45 11.38
N PRO A 143 1.20 30.63 11.09
CA PRO A 143 1.80 31.48 12.14
C PRO A 143 0.84 31.90 13.25
N ALA A 144 -0.49 31.86 13.00
CA ALA A 144 -1.54 32.20 13.96
C ALA A 144 -2.12 30.98 14.72
N GLY A 145 -1.66 29.77 14.40
CA GLY A 145 -2.15 28.51 14.95
C GLY A 145 -2.63 27.55 13.88
N PHE A 146 -3.59 26.67 14.20
CA PHE A 146 -4.15 25.73 13.25
C PHE A 146 -5.39 26.32 12.54
N ALA A 147 -5.52 26.02 11.27
CA ALA A 147 -6.64 26.49 10.46
C ALA A 147 -6.97 25.52 9.33
N VAL A 148 -8.18 25.62 8.80
CA VAL A 148 -8.66 24.93 7.59
C VAL A 148 -8.94 26.00 6.53
N PRO A 149 -8.42 25.88 5.30
CA PRO A 149 -8.68 26.85 4.24
C PRO A 149 -10.16 26.88 3.86
N VAL A 150 -10.66 28.05 3.43
CA VAL A 150 -11.99 28.17 2.83
C VAL A 150 -12.04 27.36 1.55
N VAL A 151 -12.96 26.37 1.49
CA VAL A 151 -13.03 25.42 0.39
C VAL A 151 -14.43 24.83 0.28
N THR A 152 -14.86 24.49 -0.93
CA THR A 152 -16.01 23.63 -1.20
C THR A 152 -15.52 22.37 -1.94
N ILE A 153 -15.83 21.22 -1.37
CA ILE A 153 -15.46 19.91 -1.90
C ILE A 153 -16.72 19.11 -2.14
N LYS A 154 -16.85 18.53 -3.35
CA LYS A 154 -17.82 17.48 -3.67
C LYS A 154 -17.07 16.24 -4.08
N ASP A 155 -17.38 15.12 -3.45
CA ASP A 155 -16.56 13.92 -3.60
C ASP A 155 -17.40 12.64 -3.57
N GLN A 156 -16.93 11.63 -4.28
CA GLN A 156 -17.50 10.30 -4.35
C GLN A 156 -16.47 9.30 -4.89
N PRO A 157 -16.56 8.01 -4.53
CA PRO A 157 -15.64 7.02 -5.07
C PRO A 157 -15.90 6.74 -6.56
N ARG A 158 -14.80 6.47 -7.28
CA ARG A 158 -14.85 5.99 -8.66
C ARG A 158 -15.28 4.52 -8.75
N PHE A 159 -14.80 3.70 -7.81
CA PHE A 159 -15.10 2.28 -7.70
C PHE A 159 -15.76 1.94 -6.37
N PRO A 160 -16.77 1.06 -6.35
CA PRO A 160 -17.42 0.63 -5.12
C PRO A 160 -16.57 -0.32 -4.27
N TRP A 161 -15.56 -0.99 -4.83
CA TRP A 161 -14.65 -1.89 -4.12
C TRP A 161 -13.22 -1.35 -4.15
N ARG A 162 -12.69 -1.04 -2.97
CA ARG A 162 -11.36 -0.47 -2.77
C ARG A 162 -10.73 -1.19 -1.58
N GLY A 163 -10.06 -2.31 -1.86
CA GLY A 163 -9.61 -3.24 -0.84
C GLY A 163 -8.10 -3.21 -0.56
N THR A 164 -7.77 -3.81 0.57
CA THR A 164 -6.40 -4.20 0.94
C THR A 164 -6.46 -5.60 1.52
N LEU A 165 -5.76 -6.55 0.89
CA LEU A 165 -5.49 -7.85 1.46
C LEU A 165 -4.34 -7.74 2.47
N ILE A 166 -4.52 -8.33 3.65
CA ILE A 166 -3.46 -8.56 4.63
C ILE A 166 -3.41 -10.05 4.94
N ASP A 167 -2.27 -10.65 4.59
CA ASP A 167 -1.95 -12.03 4.97
C ASP A 167 -1.51 -12.07 6.44
N VAL A 168 -2.12 -12.97 7.20
CA VAL A 168 -1.78 -13.21 8.61
C VAL A 168 -1.39 -14.67 8.83
N SER A 169 -1.31 -15.44 7.75
CA SER A 169 -1.05 -16.86 7.77
C SER A 169 0.43 -17.18 7.75
N ARG A 170 1.21 -16.54 6.86
CA ARG A 170 2.67 -16.75 6.76
C ARG A 170 3.36 -16.25 8.02
N HIS A 171 3.20 -14.98 8.38
CA HIS A 171 3.53 -14.47 9.72
C HIS A 171 2.27 -14.00 10.41
N PHE A 172 2.12 -14.33 11.69
CA PHE A 172 0.95 -13.92 12.46
C PHE A 172 0.99 -12.43 12.79
N ILE A 173 -0.10 -11.73 12.51
CA ILE A 173 -0.26 -10.30 12.76
C ILE A 173 -1.28 -10.08 13.87
N PRO A 174 -0.91 -9.54 15.04
CA PRO A 174 -1.84 -9.29 16.15
C PRO A 174 -2.96 -8.30 15.81
N ILE A 175 -4.08 -8.40 16.52
CA ILE A 175 -5.29 -7.58 16.29
C ILE A 175 -5.03 -6.07 16.40
N ASP A 176 -4.16 -5.63 17.30
CA ASP A 176 -3.82 -4.21 17.46
C ASP A 176 -3.09 -3.64 16.23
N VAL A 177 -2.25 -4.45 15.59
CA VAL A 177 -1.60 -4.10 14.32
C VAL A 177 -2.62 -3.99 13.19
N LEU A 178 -3.58 -4.93 13.11
CA LEU A 178 -4.67 -4.86 12.14
C LEU A 178 -5.55 -3.61 12.38
N LYS A 179 -5.88 -3.29 13.64
CA LYS A 179 -6.68 -2.12 13.99
C LYS A 179 -6.03 -0.81 13.52
N ARG A 180 -4.72 -0.63 13.72
CA ARG A 180 -4.05 0.59 13.23
C ARG A 180 -4.01 0.65 11.69
N ASN A 181 -3.94 -0.49 11.00
CA ASN A 181 -4.06 -0.54 9.54
C ASN A 181 -5.49 -0.21 9.07
N ILE A 182 -6.54 -0.65 9.78
CA ILE A 182 -7.92 -0.21 9.55
C ILE A 182 -8.05 1.31 9.67
N ASP A 183 -7.39 1.94 10.66
CA ASP A 183 -7.38 3.39 10.81
C ASP A 183 -6.72 4.08 9.59
N GLY A 184 -5.60 3.52 9.11
CA GLY A 184 -4.93 3.98 7.89
C GLY A 184 -5.79 3.82 6.65
N MET A 185 -6.47 2.69 6.49
CA MET A 185 -7.39 2.44 5.38
C MET A 185 -8.55 3.45 5.37
N ALA A 186 -9.15 3.74 6.53
CA ALA A 186 -10.21 4.73 6.67
C ALA A 186 -9.73 6.13 6.29
N ALA A 187 -8.51 6.53 6.69
CA ALA A 187 -7.94 7.83 6.39
C ALA A 187 -7.78 8.09 4.90
N VAL A 188 -7.54 7.05 4.09
CA VAL A 188 -7.42 7.13 2.63
C VAL A 188 -8.62 6.54 1.88
N LYS A 189 -9.76 6.34 2.57
CA LYS A 189 -11.05 5.95 1.98
C LYS A 189 -11.06 4.57 1.30
N LEU A 190 -10.21 3.63 1.73
CA LEU A 190 -10.35 2.22 1.43
C LEU A 190 -11.53 1.66 2.23
N ASN A 191 -12.27 0.68 1.67
CA ASN A 191 -13.53 0.21 2.28
C ASN A 191 -13.64 -1.32 2.44
N VAL A 192 -12.62 -2.09 2.07
CA VAL A 192 -12.61 -3.55 2.25
C VAL A 192 -11.26 -4.00 2.80
N LEU A 193 -11.25 -4.62 3.98
CA LEU A 193 -10.16 -5.47 4.42
C LEU A 193 -10.41 -6.90 3.90
N HIS A 194 -9.57 -7.38 3.02
CA HIS A 194 -9.50 -8.78 2.65
C HIS A 194 -8.52 -9.48 3.63
N TRP A 195 -9.06 -10.35 4.47
CA TRP A 195 -8.31 -10.97 5.56
C TRP A 195 -7.96 -12.40 5.19
N HIS A 196 -6.71 -12.63 4.78
CA HIS A 196 -6.21 -13.95 4.39
C HIS A 196 -5.87 -14.77 5.63
N LEU A 197 -6.79 -15.65 6.03
CA LEU A 197 -6.87 -16.27 7.36
C LEU A 197 -6.33 -17.70 7.42
N SER A 198 -6.10 -18.35 6.29
CA SER A 198 -5.51 -19.68 6.24
C SER A 198 -4.68 -19.89 5.00
N ASP A 199 -3.51 -20.49 5.22
CA ASP A 199 -2.57 -20.92 4.20
C ASP A 199 -1.77 -22.14 4.74
N ASP A 200 -0.77 -22.59 4.02
CA ASP A 200 0.10 -23.71 4.38
C ASP A 200 0.75 -23.55 5.76
N GLN A 201 1.11 -22.30 6.14
CA GLN A 201 1.88 -21.96 7.34
C GLN A 201 1.03 -21.66 8.56
N GLY A 202 -0.28 -21.52 8.39
CA GLY A 202 -1.12 -21.25 9.54
C GLY A 202 -2.62 -21.20 9.25
N PHE A 203 -3.39 -21.75 10.18
CA PHE A 203 -4.84 -21.60 10.25
C PHE A 203 -5.18 -20.63 11.39
N ARG A 204 -5.66 -19.45 11.12
CA ARG A 204 -5.67 -18.32 12.07
C ARG A 204 -7.01 -18.02 12.73
N VAL A 205 -8.05 -18.82 12.52
CA VAL A 205 -9.40 -18.60 13.08
C VAL A 205 -9.84 -19.71 14.00
N GLU A 206 -10.26 -19.38 15.21
CA GLU A 206 -10.89 -20.36 16.12
C GLU A 206 -12.13 -20.98 15.46
N SER A 207 -12.14 -22.31 15.29
CA SER A 207 -13.33 -23.07 14.96
C SER A 207 -13.79 -23.89 16.16
N LYS A 208 -15.04 -23.68 16.59
CA LYS A 208 -15.67 -24.45 17.67
C LYS A 208 -16.19 -25.79 17.16
N VAL A 209 -16.48 -25.88 15.86
CA VAL A 209 -16.92 -27.13 15.20
C VAL A 209 -15.72 -28.03 14.89
N PHE A 210 -14.58 -27.42 14.52
CA PHE A 210 -13.36 -28.12 14.13
C PHE A 210 -12.13 -27.61 14.91
N PRO A 211 -12.06 -27.81 16.25
CA PRO A 211 -11.04 -27.18 17.10
C PRO A 211 -9.61 -27.63 16.78
N ARG A 212 -9.40 -28.77 16.11
CA ARG A 212 -8.06 -29.21 15.70
C ARG A 212 -7.46 -28.35 14.56
N LEU A 213 -8.27 -27.53 13.85
CA LEU A 213 -7.73 -26.60 12.86
C LEU A 213 -6.73 -25.62 13.50
N THR A 214 -7.12 -25.00 14.61
CA THR A 214 -6.20 -24.15 15.38
C THR A 214 -5.33 -24.95 16.36
N GLY A 215 -5.85 -26.04 16.91
CA GLY A 215 -5.10 -26.87 17.86
C GLY A 215 -3.83 -27.52 17.30
N ALA A 216 -3.76 -27.75 15.99
CA ALA A 216 -2.61 -28.35 15.32
C ALA A 216 -2.06 -27.48 14.18
N GLY A 217 -2.90 -26.69 13.52
CA GLY A 217 -2.55 -25.92 12.31
C GLY A 217 -2.20 -24.45 12.55
N SER A 218 -2.13 -23.95 13.79
CA SER A 218 -1.89 -22.54 14.08
C SER A 218 -0.60 -22.25 14.84
N ASP A 219 0.04 -23.27 15.37
CA ASP A 219 1.16 -23.12 16.31
C ASP A 219 0.83 -22.19 17.51
N GLY A 220 -0.43 -22.23 17.97
CA GLY A 220 -0.95 -21.39 19.04
C GLY A 220 -1.23 -19.94 18.65
N MET A 221 -0.96 -19.54 17.40
CA MET A 221 -1.17 -18.18 16.88
C MET A 221 -2.45 -18.12 16.06
N PHE A 222 -3.54 -17.70 16.67
CA PHE A 222 -4.85 -17.58 16.03
C PHE A 222 -5.71 -16.54 16.74
N TYR A 223 -6.77 -16.10 16.09
CA TYR A 223 -7.78 -15.20 16.66
C TYR A 223 -8.96 -16.00 17.19
N THR A 224 -9.41 -15.67 18.37
CA THR A 224 -10.67 -16.19 18.92
C THR A 224 -11.86 -15.59 18.18
N GLN A 225 -13.00 -16.29 18.20
CA GLN A 225 -14.22 -15.75 17.60
C GLN A 225 -14.71 -14.45 18.28
N GLU A 226 -14.36 -14.22 19.54
CA GLU A 226 -14.67 -12.98 20.25
C GLU A 226 -13.81 -11.82 19.71
N GLU A 227 -12.50 -12.00 19.61
CA GLU A 227 -11.58 -11.00 19.00
C GLU A 227 -11.98 -10.65 17.58
N ILE A 228 -12.41 -11.65 16.78
CA ILE A 228 -12.87 -11.43 15.41
C ILE A 228 -14.14 -10.58 15.38
N ARG A 229 -15.13 -10.84 16.26
CA ARG A 229 -16.36 -10.02 16.32
C ARG A 229 -16.06 -8.58 16.72
N ASP A 230 -15.20 -8.38 17.71
CA ASP A 230 -14.78 -7.05 18.16
C ASP A 230 -14.01 -6.31 17.06
N PHE A 231 -13.16 -7.02 16.34
CA PHE A 231 -12.42 -6.45 15.21
C PHE A 231 -13.33 -6.08 14.03
N ILE A 232 -14.29 -6.93 13.68
CA ILE A 232 -15.29 -6.62 12.64
C ILE A 232 -16.13 -5.39 13.03
N ALA A 233 -16.54 -5.28 14.30
CA ALA A 233 -17.25 -4.11 14.77
C ALA A 233 -16.38 -2.84 14.71
N TYR A 234 -15.10 -2.94 15.03
CA TYR A 234 -14.13 -1.86 14.92
C TYR A 234 -13.95 -1.37 13.47
N ALA A 235 -13.83 -2.29 12.52
CA ALA A 235 -13.73 -1.98 11.10
C ALA A 235 -15.04 -1.35 10.56
N HIS A 236 -16.18 -1.92 10.93
CA HIS A 236 -17.51 -1.42 10.56
C HIS A 236 -17.74 0.03 11.02
N ASP A 237 -17.29 0.41 12.22
CA ASP A 237 -17.39 1.78 12.72
C ASP A 237 -16.63 2.80 11.84
N ARG A 238 -15.68 2.33 11.06
CA ARG A 238 -14.85 3.12 10.13
C ARG A 238 -15.28 3.02 8.67
N GLY A 239 -16.44 2.37 8.41
CA GLY A 239 -16.92 2.16 7.05
C GLY A 239 -16.15 1.10 6.27
N ILE A 240 -15.47 0.17 6.97
CA ILE A 240 -14.67 -0.89 6.33
C ILE A 240 -15.34 -2.24 6.54
N ARG A 241 -15.55 -2.94 5.44
CA ARG A 241 -16.04 -4.31 5.36
C ARG A 241 -14.89 -5.28 5.60
N VAL A 242 -15.15 -6.44 6.19
CA VAL A 242 -14.15 -7.49 6.44
C VAL A 242 -14.53 -8.73 5.65
N LEU A 243 -13.79 -8.97 4.56
CA LEU A 243 -13.91 -10.15 3.70
C LEU A 243 -12.97 -11.25 4.24
N PRO A 244 -13.47 -12.38 4.72
CA PRO A 244 -12.62 -13.49 5.11
C PRO A 244 -12.17 -14.31 3.91
N GLU A 245 -10.91 -14.73 3.89
CA GLU A 245 -10.41 -15.75 2.97
C GLU A 245 -9.97 -16.99 3.72
N PHE A 246 -10.41 -18.14 3.21
CA PHE A 246 -9.94 -19.46 3.60
C PHE A 246 -9.52 -20.20 2.34
N ASP A 247 -8.23 -20.26 2.10
CA ASP A 247 -7.70 -20.77 0.83
C ASP A 247 -7.87 -22.27 0.71
N MET A 248 -8.39 -22.70 -0.45
CA MET A 248 -8.66 -24.08 -0.83
C MET A 248 -8.91 -24.22 -2.34
N PRO A 249 -8.57 -25.33 -3.00
CA PRO A 249 -8.06 -26.57 -2.43
C PRO A 249 -6.54 -26.62 -2.28
N GLY A 250 -5.79 -25.69 -2.90
CA GLY A 250 -4.38 -25.44 -2.63
C GLY A 250 -4.18 -24.72 -1.29
N HIS A 251 -2.94 -24.36 -0.95
CA HIS A 251 -2.61 -23.57 0.24
C HIS A 251 -3.27 -24.06 1.55
N SER A 252 -3.47 -25.38 1.68
CA SER A 252 -4.30 -25.95 2.74
C SER A 252 -3.56 -26.91 3.67
N ARG A 253 -2.23 -26.89 3.68
CA ARG A 253 -1.40 -27.75 4.54
C ARG A 253 -1.75 -27.60 6.01
N SER A 254 -2.01 -26.41 6.51
CA SER A 254 -2.38 -26.15 7.89
C SER A 254 -3.67 -26.88 8.31
N TRP A 255 -4.60 -27.09 7.40
CA TRP A 255 -5.82 -27.84 7.64
C TRP A 255 -5.53 -29.32 7.91
N PHE A 256 -4.54 -29.90 7.22
CA PHE A 256 -4.22 -31.32 7.26
C PHE A 256 -3.51 -31.73 8.54
N LEU A 257 -2.89 -30.78 9.27
CA LEU A 257 -2.32 -31.09 10.59
C LEU A 257 -3.42 -31.48 11.58
N GLY A 258 -4.56 -30.81 11.50
CA GLY A 258 -5.74 -31.14 12.33
C GLY A 258 -6.60 -32.24 11.75
N TYR A 259 -6.77 -32.26 10.42
CA TYR A 259 -7.73 -33.12 9.70
C TYR A 259 -7.08 -33.75 8.47
N PRO A 260 -6.12 -34.68 8.63
CA PRO A 260 -5.37 -35.31 7.55
C PRO A 260 -6.25 -36.06 6.53
N GLU A 261 -7.48 -36.41 6.91
CA GLU A 261 -8.47 -37.00 6.02
C GLU A 261 -8.96 -36.09 4.90
N LEU A 262 -8.66 -34.81 4.94
CA LEU A 262 -8.99 -33.85 3.87
C LEU A 262 -7.95 -33.89 2.74
N ALA A 263 -6.74 -34.35 3.03
CA ALA A 263 -5.62 -34.29 2.11
C ALA A 263 -5.73 -35.32 0.97
N SER A 264 -5.23 -34.96 -0.20
CA SER A 264 -5.15 -35.83 -1.38
C SER A 264 -4.02 -36.86 -1.31
N ALA A 265 -3.08 -36.72 -0.38
CA ALA A 265 -2.01 -37.66 -0.13
C ALA A 265 -1.85 -37.91 1.39
N PRO A 266 -1.31 -39.09 1.79
CA PRO A 266 -1.07 -39.36 3.20
C PRO A 266 0.06 -38.49 3.79
N GLY A 267 -0.13 -38.05 5.07
CA GLY A 267 0.90 -37.33 5.82
C GLY A 267 2.08 -38.20 6.25
N PRO A 268 2.90 -37.74 7.21
CA PRO A 268 2.63 -36.57 8.05
C PRO A 268 2.91 -35.21 7.39
N TYR A 269 2.10 -34.20 7.76
CA TYR A 269 2.28 -32.82 7.34
C TYR A 269 2.95 -31.98 8.44
N LYS A 270 3.67 -30.92 8.04
CA LYS A 270 4.31 -29.94 8.93
C LYS A 270 4.07 -28.52 8.41
N LEU A 271 3.95 -27.54 9.28
CA LEU A 271 3.79 -26.13 8.89
C LEU A 271 5.02 -25.56 8.16
N GLU A 272 6.21 -26.00 8.55
CA GLU A 272 7.50 -25.50 8.05
C GLU A 272 7.77 -25.82 6.56
N GLY A 273 6.85 -26.46 5.89
CA GLY A 273 6.98 -26.70 4.44
C GLY A 273 7.89 -27.85 4.07
N GLY A 274 8.02 -28.08 2.77
CA GLY A 274 8.83 -29.12 2.14
C GLY A 274 8.00 -30.18 1.45
N GLY A 275 8.47 -30.62 0.28
CA GLY A 275 7.80 -31.61 -0.56
C GLY A 275 6.84 -30.98 -1.58
N ILE A 276 5.97 -31.80 -2.15
CA ILE A 276 4.93 -31.41 -3.10
C ILE A 276 3.83 -30.65 -2.34
N ASP A 277 3.41 -29.52 -2.86
CA ASP A 277 2.35 -28.70 -2.25
C ASP A 277 1.06 -29.48 -2.12
N PRO A 278 0.52 -29.59 -0.89
CA PRO A 278 -0.63 -30.41 -0.63
C PRO A 278 -1.92 -29.71 -1.07
N ALA A 279 -2.87 -30.53 -1.57
CA ALA A 279 -4.19 -30.04 -1.92
C ALA A 279 -5.27 -30.91 -1.28
N ILE A 280 -6.43 -30.33 -1.01
CA ILE A 280 -7.62 -31.04 -0.56
C ILE A 280 -8.03 -32.09 -1.60
N ASP A 281 -8.47 -33.27 -1.16
CA ASP A 281 -9.06 -34.30 -2.03
C ASP A 281 -10.50 -33.94 -2.41
N PRO A 282 -10.78 -33.56 -3.68
CA PRO A 282 -12.10 -33.16 -4.12
C PRO A 282 -13.01 -34.31 -4.48
N THR A 283 -12.53 -35.57 -4.38
CA THR A 283 -13.31 -36.76 -4.75
C THR A 283 -14.11 -37.34 -3.59
N GLN A 284 -13.81 -36.92 -2.35
CA GLN A 284 -14.41 -37.47 -1.13
C GLN A 284 -15.69 -36.70 -0.74
N GLU A 285 -16.78 -37.40 -0.55
CA GLU A 285 -18.03 -36.79 -0.03
C GLU A 285 -17.86 -36.26 1.41
N SER A 286 -16.96 -36.85 2.18
CA SER A 286 -16.60 -36.40 3.53
C SER A 286 -16.01 -34.98 3.52
N THR A 287 -15.21 -34.62 2.50
CA THR A 287 -14.66 -33.29 2.31
C THR A 287 -15.77 -32.22 2.26
N TYR A 288 -16.79 -32.45 1.45
CA TYR A 288 -17.89 -31.48 1.33
C TYR A 288 -18.78 -31.41 2.56
N LYS A 289 -18.96 -32.54 3.29
CA LYS A 289 -19.65 -32.54 4.59
C LYS A 289 -18.87 -31.76 5.65
N PHE A 290 -17.55 -31.81 5.60
CA PHE A 290 -16.68 -31.01 6.46
C PHE A 290 -16.81 -29.52 6.09
N LEU A 291 -16.61 -29.16 4.81
CA LEU A 291 -16.69 -27.79 4.32
C LEU A 291 -18.07 -27.17 4.55
N GLU A 292 -19.17 -27.94 4.42
CA GLU A 292 -20.52 -27.44 4.70
C GLU A 292 -20.65 -26.98 6.17
N LYS A 293 -20.13 -27.74 7.11
CA LYS A 293 -20.17 -27.37 8.54
C LYS A 293 -19.24 -26.21 8.84
N PHE A 294 -18.05 -26.22 8.27
CA PHE A 294 -17.06 -25.18 8.44
C PHE A 294 -17.53 -23.83 7.90
N ILE A 295 -17.96 -23.79 6.64
CA ILE A 295 -18.47 -22.56 5.98
C ILE A 295 -19.71 -22.05 6.71
N LYS A 296 -20.58 -22.94 7.21
CA LYS A 296 -21.75 -22.51 8.00
C LYS A 296 -21.33 -21.80 9.30
N GLU A 297 -20.27 -22.23 9.95
CA GLU A 297 -19.72 -21.58 11.14
C GLU A 297 -19.11 -20.23 10.79
N MET A 298 -18.23 -20.19 9.80
CA MET A 298 -17.53 -18.96 9.37
C MET A 298 -18.48 -17.91 8.79
N ALA A 299 -19.49 -18.31 8.02
CA ALA A 299 -20.49 -17.41 7.47
C ALA A 299 -21.34 -16.69 8.56
N ARG A 300 -21.45 -17.29 9.76
CA ARG A 300 -22.10 -16.63 10.91
C ARG A 300 -21.16 -15.70 11.65
N LEU A 301 -19.86 -16.00 11.64
CA LEU A 301 -18.84 -15.21 12.28
C LEU A 301 -18.55 -13.94 11.48
N PHE A 302 -18.49 -14.04 10.15
CA PHE A 302 -18.24 -12.94 9.22
C PHE A 302 -19.55 -12.51 8.55
N PRO A 303 -20.13 -11.37 8.93
CA PRO A 303 -21.44 -10.92 8.41
C PRO A 303 -21.38 -10.45 6.97
N ASP A 304 -20.22 -10.05 6.44
CA ASP A 304 -20.06 -9.56 5.06
C ASP A 304 -20.71 -10.53 4.04
N PRO A 305 -21.43 -10.05 3.03
CA PRO A 305 -22.07 -10.92 2.05
C PRO A 305 -21.12 -11.72 1.18
N TYR A 306 -19.82 -11.39 1.17
CA TYR A 306 -18.82 -12.08 0.36
C TYR A 306 -17.98 -13.03 1.18
N PHE A 307 -17.49 -14.09 0.54
CA PHE A 307 -16.67 -15.14 1.15
C PHE A 307 -15.62 -15.59 0.13
N HIS A 308 -14.34 -15.30 0.41
CA HIS A 308 -13.24 -15.66 -0.47
C HIS A 308 -12.75 -17.07 -0.17
N ILE A 309 -12.51 -17.86 -1.23
CA ILE A 309 -12.12 -19.27 -1.12
C ILE A 309 -10.68 -19.55 -1.59
N GLY A 310 -9.93 -18.50 -1.95
CA GLY A 310 -8.65 -18.66 -2.61
C GLY A 310 -8.80 -19.24 -4.01
N GLY A 311 -8.28 -20.43 -4.20
CA GLY A 311 -8.42 -21.20 -5.43
C GLY A 311 -7.28 -21.06 -6.41
N ASP A 312 -6.20 -20.37 -6.01
CA ASP A 312 -4.99 -20.15 -6.76
C ASP A 312 -4.00 -21.32 -6.60
N GLU A 313 -3.02 -21.35 -7.49
CA GLU A 313 -1.79 -22.16 -7.46
C GLU A 313 -1.96 -23.64 -7.10
N VAL A 314 -3.04 -24.26 -7.52
CA VAL A 314 -3.25 -25.70 -7.32
C VAL A 314 -2.27 -26.48 -8.20
N ASP A 315 -1.13 -26.89 -7.64
CA ASP A 315 -0.05 -27.61 -8.33
C ASP A 315 -0.55 -28.89 -9.04
N GLY A 316 -1.49 -29.59 -8.41
CA GLY A 316 -2.09 -30.82 -8.95
C GLY A 316 -1.20 -32.07 -8.87
N LYS A 317 0.07 -31.96 -8.51
CA LYS A 317 1.00 -33.12 -8.46
C LYS A 317 0.53 -34.22 -7.49
N GLN A 318 -0.06 -33.83 -6.35
CA GLN A 318 -0.64 -34.83 -5.42
C GLN A 318 -1.89 -35.48 -6.03
N TRP A 319 -2.68 -34.76 -6.82
CA TRP A 319 -3.81 -35.34 -7.54
C TRP A 319 -3.34 -36.32 -8.62
N ASP A 320 -2.31 -35.96 -9.35
CA ASP A 320 -1.71 -36.82 -10.40
C ASP A 320 -1.14 -38.12 -9.80
N ALA A 321 -0.51 -38.01 -8.65
CA ALA A 321 0.10 -39.15 -7.96
C ALA A 321 -0.95 -40.08 -7.27
N ASN A 322 -2.21 -39.64 -7.12
CA ASN A 322 -3.23 -40.43 -6.44
C ASN A 322 -4.10 -41.24 -7.41
N PRO A 323 -3.93 -42.59 -7.48
CA PRO A 323 -4.68 -43.42 -8.45
C PRO A 323 -6.20 -43.34 -8.29
N LYS A 324 -6.72 -43.08 -7.07
CA LYS A 324 -8.16 -42.94 -6.85
C LYS A 324 -8.71 -41.64 -7.46
N ILE A 325 -7.94 -40.54 -7.32
CA ILE A 325 -8.29 -39.25 -7.93
C ILE A 325 -8.22 -39.37 -9.45
N GLN A 326 -7.21 -40.02 -10.00
CA GLN A 326 -7.10 -40.23 -11.44
C GLN A 326 -8.24 -41.11 -11.98
N ALA A 327 -8.62 -42.15 -11.26
CA ALA A 327 -9.78 -42.98 -11.61
C ALA A 327 -11.10 -42.16 -11.56
N PHE A 328 -11.24 -41.25 -10.60
CA PHE A 328 -12.39 -40.37 -10.48
C PHE A 328 -12.48 -39.40 -11.67
N ILE A 329 -11.36 -38.72 -12.03
CA ILE A 329 -11.24 -37.85 -13.20
C ILE A 329 -11.74 -38.58 -14.45
N HIS A 330 -11.19 -39.77 -14.69
CA HIS A 330 -11.54 -40.60 -15.84
C HIS A 330 -13.02 -41.03 -15.83
N ALA A 331 -13.53 -41.49 -14.69
CA ALA A 331 -14.91 -41.95 -14.56
C ALA A 331 -15.95 -40.83 -14.78
N HIS A 332 -15.58 -39.58 -14.50
CA HIS A 332 -16.44 -38.40 -14.69
C HIS A 332 -16.21 -37.66 -16.01
N GLY A 333 -15.38 -38.21 -16.91
CA GLY A 333 -15.08 -37.62 -18.21
C GLY A 333 -14.35 -36.28 -18.13
N MET A 334 -13.65 -36.01 -17.06
CA MET A 334 -12.83 -34.81 -16.88
C MET A 334 -11.51 -34.98 -17.67
N LYS A 335 -10.98 -33.86 -18.20
CA LYS A 335 -9.80 -33.90 -19.07
C LYS A 335 -8.48 -33.79 -18.29
N ASN A 336 -8.51 -33.05 -17.17
CA ASN A 336 -7.30 -32.69 -16.42
C ASN A 336 -7.67 -32.20 -14.99
N ASN A 337 -6.66 -31.80 -14.22
CA ASN A 337 -6.81 -31.25 -12.88
C ASN A 337 -7.61 -29.94 -12.84
N GLN A 338 -7.61 -29.16 -13.92
CA GLN A 338 -8.41 -27.92 -13.98
C GLN A 338 -9.92 -28.23 -14.01
N ASP A 339 -10.34 -29.28 -14.74
CA ASP A 339 -11.74 -29.75 -14.71
C ASP A 339 -12.11 -30.28 -13.32
N LEU A 340 -11.17 -30.95 -12.62
CA LEU A 340 -11.36 -31.41 -11.24
C LEU A 340 -11.48 -30.24 -10.28
N GLN A 341 -10.67 -29.21 -10.41
CA GLN A 341 -10.78 -27.98 -9.62
C GLN A 341 -12.11 -27.27 -9.89
N ALA A 342 -12.55 -27.20 -11.15
CA ALA A 342 -13.86 -26.64 -11.50
C ALA A 342 -15.01 -27.46 -10.87
N TYR A 343 -14.88 -28.79 -10.80
CA TYR A 343 -15.83 -29.63 -10.08
C TYR A 343 -15.86 -29.31 -8.59
N PHE A 344 -14.70 -29.14 -7.94
CA PHE A 344 -14.59 -28.73 -6.54
C PHE A 344 -15.27 -27.37 -6.33
N ASN A 345 -14.90 -26.37 -7.13
CA ASN A 345 -15.42 -25.00 -7.02
C ASN A 345 -16.94 -24.94 -7.22
N ARG A 346 -17.50 -25.73 -8.12
CA ARG A 346 -18.99 -25.81 -8.30
C ARG A 346 -19.69 -26.33 -7.05
N ARG A 347 -19.10 -27.31 -6.37
CA ARG A 347 -19.68 -27.86 -5.14
C ARG A 347 -19.54 -26.89 -3.99
N LEU A 348 -18.36 -26.25 -3.90
CA LEU A 348 -18.06 -25.24 -2.88
C LEU A 348 -18.96 -24.02 -3.03
N GLN A 349 -19.17 -23.53 -4.25
CA GLN A 349 -20.06 -22.42 -4.55
C GLN A 349 -21.49 -22.67 -4.06
N LYS A 350 -22.00 -23.89 -4.23
CA LYS A 350 -23.34 -24.27 -3.70
C LYS A 350 -23.38 -24.21 -2.17
N ILE A 351 -22.31 -24.60 -1.51
CA ILE A 351 -22.20 -24.56 -0.04
C ILE A 351 -22.15 -23.10 0.43
N VAL A 352 -21.35 -22.26 -0.24
CA VAL A 352 -21.24 -20.83 0.04
C VAL A 352 -22.58 -20.12 -0.15
N ALA A 353 -23.26 -20.35 -1.29
CA ALA A 353 -24.57 -19.79 -1.59
C ALA A 353 -25.67 -20.25 -0.62
N LYS A 354 -25.66 -21.52 -0.17
CA LYS A 354 -26.59 -22.03 0.85
C LYS A 354 -26.50 -21.27 2.18
N ASN A 355 -25.34 -20.65 2.46
CA ASN A 355 -25.12 -19.82 3.63
C ASN A 355 -25.31 -18.32 3.34
N HIS A 356 -26.03 -17.98 2.24
CA HIS A 356 -26.33 -16.60 1.81
C HIS A 356 -25.08 -15.75 1.56
N LYS A 357 -23.99 -16.39 1.08
CA LYS A 357 -22.74 -15.73 0.73
C LYS A 357 -22.50 -15.79 -0.77
N ILE A 358 -21.81 -14.78 -1.29
CA ILE A 358 -21.30 -14.70 -2.66
C ILE A 358 -19.84 -15.18 -2.63
N MET A 359 -19.54 -16.18 -3.45
CA MET A 359 -18.19 -16.70 -3.56
C MET A 359 -17.29 -15.73 -4.31
N VAL A 360 -16.13 -15.44 -3.76
CA VAL A 360 -15.03 -14.74 -4.39
C VAL A 360 -13.84 -15.71 -4.49
N GLY A 361 -13.00 -15.57 -5.49
CA GLY A 361 -11.75 -16.34 -5.57
C GLY A 361 -10.82 -15.77 -6.63
N TRP A 362 -9.57 -16.21 -6.60
CA TRP A 362 -8.56 -15.81 -7.56
C TRP A 362 -8.93 -16.22 -8.98
N ASP A 363 -8.30 -15.64 -9.97
CA ASP A 363 -8.77 -15.79 -11.37
C ASP A 363 -8.65 -17.22 -11.94
N GLU A 364 -8.02 -18.17 -11.24
CA GLU A 364 -8.04 -19.59 -11.55
C GLU A 364 -9.42 -20.24 -11.40
N ILE A 365 -10.30 -19.62 -10.58
CA ILE A 365 -11.68 -20.14 -10.47
C ILE A 365 -12.53 -19.87 -11.72
N LEU A 366 -12.07 -19.02 -12.65
CA LEU A 366 -12.85 -18.65 -13.84
C LEU A 366 -13.09 -19.87 -14.72
N HIS A 367 -14.31 -20.38 -14.67
CA HIS A 367 -14.75 -21.53 -15.46
C HIS A 367 -16.20 -21.37 -15.90
N PRO A 368 -16.57 -21.70 -17.17
CA PRO A 368 -17.93 -21.51 -17.70
C PRO A 368 -19.05 -22.19 -16.88
N ASP A 369 -18.70 -23.25 -16.15
CA ASP A 369 -19.65 -24.01 -15.33
C ASP A 369 -20.04 -23.32 -14.01
N LEU A 370 -19.35 -22.24 -13.64
CA LEU A 370 -19.67 -21.48 -12.44
C LEU A 370 -20.74 -20.40 -12.75
N PRO A 371 -21.64 -20.10 -11.79
CA PRO A 371 -22.66 -19.08 -11.98
C PRO A 371 -22.03 -17.68 -12.05
N LYS A 372 -22.67 -16.77 -12.81
CA LYS A 372 -22.19 -15.39 -12.98
C LYS A 372 -22.27 -14.52 -11.71
N THR A 373 -22.80 -15.08 -10.65
CA THR A 373 -22.90 -14.41 -9.34
C THR A 373 -21.60 -14.45 -8.52
N ILE A 374 -20.58 -15.21 -8.95
CA ILE A 374 -19.27 -15.19 -8.30
C ILE A 374 -18.48 -13.94 -8.69
N ILE A 375 -17.48 -13.58 -7.87
CA ILE A 375 -16.53 -12.52 -8.18
C ILE A 375 -15.15 -13.15 -8.44
N VAL A 376 -14.48 -12.69 -9.49
CA VAL A 376 -13.17 -13.15 -9.91
C VAL A 376 -12.13 -12.08 -9.57
N GLN A 377 -11.15 -12.41 -8.73
CA GLN A 377 -10.06 -11.51 -8.37
C GLN A 377 -8.84 -11.78 -9.28
N SER A 378 -8.49 -10.79 -10.10
CA SER A 378 -7.46 -10.92 -11.12
C SER A 378 -6.10 -10.49 -10.59
N TRP A 379 -5.17 -11.44 -10.46
CA TRP A 379 -3.80 -11.20 -10.02
C TRP A 379 -2.75 -11.47 -11.12
N ARG A 380 -3.08 -12.29 -12.10
CA ARG A 380 -2.16 -12.70 -13.17
C ARG A 380 -2.09 -11.72 -14.35
N GLY A 381 -2.96 -10.71 -14.40
CA GLY A 381 -2.95 -9.70 -15.45
C GLY A 381 -4.29 -9.04 -15.68
N GLN A 382 -4.30 -7.91 -16.38
CA GLN A 382 -5.55 -7.22 -16.73
C GLN A 382 -6.38 -7.98 -17.78
N GLU A 383 -5.78 -8.87 -18.56
CA GLU A 383 -6.47 -9.73 -19.51
C GLU A 383 -7.45 -10.69 -18.82
N SER A 384 -7.12 -11.23 -17.66
CA SER A 384 -8.03 -12.11 -16.92
C SER A 384 -9.23 -11.34 -16.38
N LEU A 385 -9.05 -10.10 -15.89
CA LEU A 385 -10.14 -9.21 -15.50
C LEU A 385 -11.07 -8.90 -16.67
N ALA A 386 -10.51 -8.49 -17.81
CA ALA A 386 -11.28 -8.20 -19.02
C ALA A 386 -12.03 -9.44 -19.57
N THR A 387 -11.40 -10.61 -19.47
CA THR A 387 -12.00 -11.88 -19.89
C THR A 387 -13.19 -12.24 -18.99
N ALA A 388 -13.04 -12.08 -17.67
CA ALA A 388 -14.13 -12.29 -16.72
C ALA A 388 -15.31 -11.35 -17.02
N ALA A 389 -15.04 -10.04 -17.20
CA ALA A 389 -16.04 -9.03 -17.52
C ALA A 389 -16.79 -9.33 -18.85
N LYS A 390 -16.06 -9.70 -19.92
CA LYS A 390 -16.66 -10.12 -21.22
C LYS A 390 -17.58 -11.33 -21.08
N GLN A 391 -17.27 -12.23 -20.17
CA GLN A 391 -18.09 -13.39 -19.86
C GLN A 391 -19.25 -13.07 -18.91
N GLY A 392 -19.41 -11.85 -18.44
CA GLY A 392 -20.47 -11.41 -17.53
C GLY A 392 -20.22 -11.78 -16.06
N TYR A 393 -18.98 -12.02 -15.66
CA TYR A 393 -18.58 -12.13 -14.26
C TYR A 393 -18.13 -10.78 -13.72
N SER A 394 -18.47 -10.47 -12.47
CA SER A 394 -17.87 -9.34 -11.77
C SER A 394 -16.42 -9.64 -11.40
N GLY A 395 -15.56 -8.62 -11.46
CA GLY A 395 -14.14 -8.79 -11.22
C GLY A 395 -13.49 -7.66 -10.41
N LEU A 396 -12.38 -8.01 -9.78
CA LEU A 396 -11.48 -7.13 -9.02
C LEU A 396 -10.09 -7.20 -9.61
N LEU A 397 -9.36 -6.08 -9.63
CA LEU A 397 -7.96 -6.05 -10.04
C LEU A 397 -7.04 -6.05 -8.82
N SER A 398 -6.12 -7.04 -8.76
CA SER A 398 -4.97 -7.02 -7.84
C SER A 398 -3.64 -6.96 -8.58
N PHE A 399 -3.61 -7.34 -9.87
CA PHE A 399 -2.41 -7.21 -10.70
C PHE A 399 -1.86 -5.78 -10.68
N GLY A 400 -0.58 -5.65 -10.34
CA GLY A 400 0.10 -4.35 -10.23
C GLY A 400 -0.08 -3.64 -8.89
N TYR A 401 -0.85 -4.21 -7.95
CA TYR A 401 -1.10 -3.68 -6.62
C TYR A 401 -0.49 -4.52 -5.48
N TYR A 402 0.43 -5.44 -5.80
CA TYR A 402 1.15 -6.27 -4.84
C TYR A 402 2.23 -5.44 -4.12
N LEU A 403 1.97 -5.09 -2.86
CA LEU A 403 2.85 -4.26 -2.02
C LEU A 403 4.10 -5.02 -1.57
N ASP A 404 3.98 -6.33 -1.36
CA ASP A 404 5.06 -7.26 -1.00
C ASP A 404 6.16 -7.39 -2.08
N LEU A 405 5.85 -7.07 -3.35
CA LEU A 405 6.83 -7.02 -4.43
C LEU A 405 7.75 -5.80 -4.37
N MET A 406 7.62 -4.96 -3.37
CA MET A 406 8.48 -3.81 -3.07
C MET A 406 8.58 -2.76 -4.16
N TRP A 407 7.59 -2.67 -5.05
CA TRP A 407 7.56 -1.68 -6.12
C TRP A 407 7.37 -0.25 -5.58
N PRO A 408 7.91 0.77 -6.27
CA PRO A 408 7.69 2.16 -5.89
C PRO A 408 6.23 2.58 -6.11
N ALA A 409 5.78 3.58 -5.34
CA ALA A 409 4.41 4.11 -5.41
C ALA A 409 4.02 4.54 -6.84
N ALA A 410 4.94 5.10 -7.61
CA ALA A 410 4.70 5.51 -8.99
C ALA A 410 4.30 4.33 -9.90
N ARG A 411 4.85 3.11 -9.66
CA ARG A 411 4.48 1.91 -10.43
C ARG A 411 3.05 1.48 -10.11
N HIS A 412 2.67 1.45 -8.84
CA HIS A 412 1.29 1.18 -8.44
C HIS A 412 0.31 2.25 -8.96
N TYR A 413 0.72 3.52 -8.91
CA TYR A 413 -0.09 4.63 -9.36
C TYR A 413 -0.34 4.64 -10.88
N ALA A 414 0.52 4.03 -11.66
CA ALA A 414 0.32 3.86 -13.11
C ALA A 414 -0.74 2.81 -13.47
N VAL A 415 -1.09 1.92 -12.55
CA VAL A 415 -2.09 0.86 -12.77
C VAL A 415 -3.51 1.43 -12.65
N ASP A 416 -4.41 1.02 -13.54
CA ASP A 416 -5.82 1.44 -13.52
C ASP A 416 -6.72 0.26 -13.93
N PRO A 417 -7.76 -0.10 -13.14
CA PRO A 417 -8.64 -1.21 -13.47
C PRO A 417 -9.38 -1.08 -14.81
N MET A 418 -9.51 0.17 -15.33
CA MET A 418 -10.19 0.47 -16.60
C MET A 418 -9.21 0.70 -17.77
N ALA A 419 -7.90 0.49 -17.56
CA ALA A 419 -6.89 0.63 -18.63
C ALA A 419 -6.64 -0.68 -19.38
N ASP A 420 -5.67 -0.66 -20.28
CA ASP A 420 -5.16 -1.80 -21.04
C ASP A 420 -6.28 -2.66 -21.68
N ALA A 421 -6.37 -3.93 -21.35
CA ALA A 421 -7.40 -4.84 -21.89
C ALA A 421 -8.82 -4.37 -21.57
N ALA A 422 -9.02 -3.77 -20.39
CA ALA A 422 -10.33 -3.25 -19.97
C ALA A 422 -10.76 -1.98 -20.73
N ALA A 423 -9.82 -1.24 -21.33
CA ALA A 423 -10.16 -0.04 -22.12
C ALA A 423 -11.06 -0.36 -23.30
N THR A 424 -10.92 -1.56 -23.88
CA THR A 424 -11.68 -2.01 -25.08
C THR A 424 -13.06 -2.58 -24.78
N LEU A 425 -13.42 -2.73 -23.50
CA LEU A 425 -14.71 -3.27 -23.07
C LEU A 425 -15.87 -2.30 -23.38
N THR A 426 -17.04 -2.84 -23.65
CA THR A 426 -18.29 -2.07 -23.74
C THR A 426 -18.66 -1.47 -22.38
N PRO A 427 -19.54 -0.45 -22.33
CA PRO A 427 -20.01 0.11 -21.06
C PRO A 427 -20.66 -0.94 -20.13
N GLU A 428 -21.38 -1.91 -20.70
CA GLU A 428 -22.00 -3.01 -19.95
C GLU A 428 -20.92 -3.92 -19.35
N GLU A 429 -19.93 -4.36 -20.14
CA GLU A 429 -18.83 -5.17 -19.65
C GLU A 429 -18.00 -4.43 -18.59
N LYS A 430 -17.74 -3.12 -18.77
CA LYS A 430 -17.07 -2.28 -17.77
C LYS A 430 -17.82 -2.21 -16.44
N SER A 431 -19.16 -2.30 -16.44
CA SER A 431 -19.93 -2.29 -15.20
C SER A 431 -19.68 -3.50 -14.31
N HIS A 432 -19.10 -4.57 -14.84
CA HIS A 432 -18.66 -5.73 -14.08
C HIS A 432 -17.33 -5.52 -13.34
N ILE A 433 -16.55 -4.46 -13.64
CA ILE A 433 -15.31 -4.14 -12.93
C ILE A 433 -15.65 -3.36 -11.66
N LEU A 434 -15.56 -4.01 -10.51
CA LEU A 434 -15.97 -3.46 -9.23
C LEU A 434 -14.91 -2.55 -8.61
N GLY A 435 -13.65 -2.65 -9.02
CA GLY A 435 -12.51 -1.91 -8.48
C GLY A 435 -11.26 -2.77 -8.35
N GLY A 436 -10.58 -2.67 -7.22
CA GLY A 436 -9.36 -3.45 -7.00
C GLY A 436 -8.95 -3.55 -5.54
N GLU A 437 -7.92 -4.35 -5.33
CA GLU A 437 -7.31 -4.57 -4.01
C GLU A 437 -5.79 -4.56 -4.08
N SER A 438 -5.16 -3.87 -3.15
CA SER A 438 -3.74 -4.06 -2.87
C SER A 438 -3.55 -5.35 -2.07
N CYS A 439 -2.41 -6.02 -2.28
CA CYS A 439 -2.09 -7.24 -1.56
C CYS A 439 -0.78 -7.09 -0.79
N GLN A 440 -0.79 -7.42 0.50
CA GLN A 440 0.38 -7.55 1.34
C GLN A 440 0.48 -8.98 1.83
N TRP A 441 1.26 -9.79 1.13
CA TRP A 441 1.63 -11.13 1.56
C TRP A 441 2.66 -11.08 2.68
N ALA A 442 2.65 -12.07 3.57
CA ALA A 442 3.34 -11.99 4.86
C ALA A 442 4.62 -12.85 4.97
N GLU A 443 5.20 -13.25 3.86
CA GLU A 443 6.45 -14.02 3.89
C GLU A 443 7.61 -13.23 4.50
N TRP A 444 7.63 -11.91 4.29
CA TRP A 444 8.71 -11.02 4.68
C TRP A 444 8.27 -9.87 5.57
N VAL A 445 7.14 -10.04 6.28
CA VAL A 445 6.65 -9.03 7.23
C VAL A 445 6.36 -9.64 8.60
N THR A 446 6.61 -8.83 9.62
CA THR A 446 6.27 -9.09 11.01
C THR A 446 5.43 -7.94 11.55
N PRO A 447 4.85 -8.04 12.76
CA PRO A 447 4.15 -6.92 13.39
C PRO A 447 4.94 -5.61 13.48
N GLU A 448 6.29 -5.67 13.40
CA GLU A 448 7.16 -4.52 13.49
C GLU A 448 7.29 -3.75 12.16
N ASN A 449 7.43 -4.45 11.03
CA ASN A 449 7.73 -3.80 9.75
C ASN A 449 6.56 -3.76 8.75
N ILE A 450 5.46 -4.46 9.00
CA ILE A 450 4.32 -4.54 8.06
C ILE A 450 3.80 -3.16 7.65
N ASP A 451 3.72 -2.22 8.58
CA ASP A 451 3.25 -0.88 8.26
C ASP A 451 4.13 -0.18 7.22
N SER A 452 5.46 -0.36 7.27
CA SER A 452 6.38 0.23 6.29
C SER A 452 6.30 -0.43 4.91
N HIS A 453 5.81 -1.66 4.83
CA HIS A 453 5.55 -2.35 3.58
C HIS A 453 4.22 -1.89 2.93
N ILE A 454 3.22 -1.58 3.73
CA ILE A 454 1.92 -1.10 3.24
C ILE A 454 1.97 0.42 2.99
N TRP A 455 2.44 1.21 3.96
CA TRP A 455 2.34 2.65 3.98
C TRP A 455 3.67 3.36 3.68
N PRO A 456 3.63 4.54 3.03
CA PRO A 456 2.45 5.26 2.54
C PRO A 456 1.99 4.82 1.13
N ARG A 457 2.66 3.85 0.46
CA ARG A 457 2.39 3.45 -0.95
C ARG A 457 0.93 3.07 -1.21
N ASN A 458 0.26 2.48 -0.23
CA ASN A 458 -1.14 2.10 -0.35
C ASN A 458 -2.09 3.31 -0.51
N ALA A 459 -1.68 4.51 -0.06
CA ALA A 459 -2.44 5.72 -0.32
C ALA A 459 -2.49 6.08 -1.82
N ALA A 460 -1.42 5.78 -2.57
CA ALA A 460 -1.40 5.96 -4.02
C ALA A 460 -2.37 5.00 -4.72
N ILE A 461 -2.47 3.75 -4.27
CA ILE A 461 -3.45 2.77 -4.78
C ILE A 461 -4.86 3.21 -4.42
N ALA A 462 -5.10 3.64 -3.18
CA ALA A 462 -6.39 4.17 -2.74
C ALA A 462 -6.87 5.32 -3.63
N GLU A 463 -5.96 6.24 -4.01
CA GLU A 463 -6.28 7.33 -4.92
C GLU A 463 -6.66 6.83 -6.33
N ARG A 464 -5.99 5.82 -6.87
CA ARG A 464 -6.38 5.23 -8.17
C ARG A 464 -7.77 4.61 -8.15
N LEU A 465 -8.19 4.09 -7.01
CA LEU A 465 -9.50 3.45 -6.84
C LEU A 465 -10.60 4.45 -6.46
N TRP A 466 -10.26 5.56 -5.80
CA TRP A 466 -11.22 6.58 -5.35
C TRP A 466 -11.39 7.72 -6.35
N SER A 467 -10.26 8.35 -6.78
CA SER A 467 -10.25 9.62 -7.50
C SER A 467 -10.63 9.48 -8.98
N PRO A 468 -11.00 10.58 -9.66
CA PRO A 468 -11.21 10.58 -11.10
C PRO A 468 -10.03 9.99 -11.88
N GLN A 469 -10.31 9.31 -12.99
CA GLN A 469 -9.31 8.58 -13.79
C GLN A 469 -8.15 9.46 -14.27
N ASN A 470 -8.41 10.73 -14.54
CA ASN A 470 -7.43 11.69 -15.04
C ASN A 470 -6.48 12.26 -13.96
N VAL A 471 -6.64 11.88 -12.70
CA VAL A 471 -5.70 12.24 -11.63
C VAL A 471 -4.49 11.29 -11.72
N THR A 472 -3.44 11.73 -12.46
CA THR A 472 -2.29 10.89 -12.84
C THR A 472 -0.93 11.56 -12.68
N ASP A 473 -0.89 12.78 -12.16
CA ASP A 473 0.37 13.51 -11.93
C ASP A 473 1.16 12.87 -10.79
N VAL A 474 2.27 12.21 -11.15
CA VAL A 474 3.14 11.48 -10.23
C VAL A 474 3.85 12.42 -9.24
N ALA A 475 4.28 13.60 -9.68
CA ALA A 475 4.95 14.56 -8.80
C ALA A 475 3.99 15.11 -7.73
N SER A 476 2.77 15.47 -8.13
CA SER A 476 1.69 15.84 -7.22
C SER A 476 1.31 14.69 -6.28
N MET A 477 1.23 13.46 -6.80
CA MET A 477 0.95 12.27 -5.98
C MET A 477 1.98 12.12 -4.85
N TYR A 478 3.28 12.16 -5.13
CA TYR A 478 4.32 12.07 -4.10
C TYR A 478 4.25 13.20 -3.08
N ALA A 479 4.02 14.45 -3.52
CA ALA A 479 3.90 15.58 -2.59
C ALA A 479 2.74 15.39 -1.60
N ARG A 480 1.58 14.95 -2.07
CA ARG A 480 0.39 14.67 -1.24
C ARG A 480 0.56 13.42 -0.37
N MET A 481 1.17 12.36 -0.92
CA MET A 481 1.48 11.14 -0.18
C MET A 481 2.44 11.41 0.99
N ASN A 482 3.44 12.28 0.82
CA ASN A 482 4.34 12.67 1.90
C ASN A 482 3.59 13.41 3.04
N ALA A 483 2.62 14.26 2.70
CA ALA A 483 1.80 14.94 3.71
C ALA A 483 0.93 13.92 4.47
N VAL A 484 0.19 13.07 3.75
CA VAL A 484 -0.67 12.03 4.36
C VAL A 484 0.14 11.03 5.18
N SER A 485 1.39 10.73 4.78
CA SER A 485 2.29 9.88 5.57
C SER A 485 2.51 10.39 7.02
N LEU A 486 2.49 11.71 7.23
CA LEU A 486 2.58 12.28 8.58
C LEU A 486 1.26 12.09 9.35
N ASP A 487 0.13 12.26 8.69
CA ASP A 487 -1.17 12.04 9.31
C ASP A 487 -1.36 10.58 9.73
N LEU A 488 -0.88 9.64 8.94
CA LEU A 488 -0.91 8.21 9.26
C LEU A 488 -0.11 7.87 10.53
N GLU A 489 1.02 8.54 10.79
CA GLU A 489 1.76 8.39 12.07
C GLU A 489 0.92 8.90 13.27
N PHE A 490 0.15 9.99 13.12
CA PHE A 490 -0.77 10.45 14.16
C PHE A 490 -1.89 9.45 14.48
N LEU A 491 -2.23 8.58 13.53
CA LEU A 491 -3.20 7.49 13.75
C LEU A 491 -2.60 6.32 14.52
N GLY A 492 -1.27 6.26 14.67
CA GLY A 492 -0.57 5.19 15.37
C GLY A 492 0.06 4.15 14.46
N LEU A 493 0.04 4.37 13.14
CA LEU A 493 0.86 3.58 12.21
C LEU A 493 2.34 3.84 12.48
N THR A 494 3.16 2.82 12.32
CA THR A 494 4.59 2.88 12.67
C THR A 494 5.51 2.81 11.45
N HIS A 495 4.97 3.09 10.26
CA HIS A 495 5.70 2.92 9.00
C HIS A 495 6.99 3.78 8.90
N ARG A 496 7.08 4.91 9.62
CA ARG A 496 8.29 5.73 9.71
C ARG A 496 9.11 5.42 10.96
N SER A 497 8.46 5.23 12.10
CA SER A 497 9.12 5.08 13.40
C SER A 497 9.70 3.68 13.64
N ALA A 498 9.05 2.61 13.16
CA ALA A 498 9.54 1.24 13.31
C ALA A 498 10.95 1.03 12.74
N ARG A 499 11.22 1.58 11.55
CA ARG A 499 12.53 1.55 10.91
C ARG A 499 13.65 2.07 11.84
N MET A 500 13.41 3.19 12.51
CA MET A 500 14.39 3.78 13.41
C MET A 500 14.67 2.86 14.60
N HIS A 501 13.66 2.21 15.15
CA HIS A 501 13.82 1.23 16.22
C HIS A 501 14.63 0.02 15.75
N MET A 502 14.36 -0.49 14.55
CA MET A 502 15.09 -1.62 13.97
C MET A 502 16.58 -1.26 13.74
N LEU A 503 16.88 -0.08 13.20
CA LEU A 503 18.27 0.38 13.01
C LEU A 503 19.01 0.54 14.33
N HIS A 504 18.39 1.11 15.37
CA HIS A 504 18.98 1.20 16.71
C HIS A 504 19.27 -0.17 17.33
N ARG A 505 18.32 -1.12 17.16
CA ARG A 505 18.52 -2.50 17.66
C ARG A 505 19.68 -3.19 16.96
N MET A 506 19.78 -3.08 15.64
CA MET A 506 20.88 -3.68 14.88
C MET A 506 22.24 -3.05 15.24
N ALA A 507 22.27 -1.74 15.40
CA ALA A 507 23.48 -1.02 15.74
C ALA A 507 23.94 -1.23 17.19
N GLY A 508 23.03 -1.49 18.12
CA GLY A 508 23.32 -1.56 19.56
C GLY A 508 23.83 -0.24 20.14
N THR A 509 23.62 0.89 19.46
CA THR A 509 24.10 2.23 19.88
C THR A 509 23.04 3.30 19.61
N ALA A 510 23.15 4.44 20.32
CA ALA A 510 22.27 5.58 20.15
C ALA A 510 22.59 6.40 18.87
N ASP A 511 23.86 6.46 18.47
CA ASP A 511 24.25 7.15 17.22
C ASP A 511 24.21 6.18 16.05
N ILE A 512 23.21 6.33 15.23
CA ILE A 512 23.01 5.57 13.99
C ILE A 512 23.10 6.46 12.74
N THR A 513 23.66 7.65 12.84
CA THR A 513 23.68 8.63 11.75
C THR A 513 24.28 8.04 10.47
N ALA A 514 25.44 7.40 10.55
CA ALA A 514 26.08 6.80 9.39
C ALA A 514 25.33 5.58 8.86
N LEU A 515 24.72 4.77 9.74
CA LEU A 515 23.88 3.64 9.35
C LEU A 515 22.63 4.11 8.64
N ARG A 516 21.98 5.17 9.14
CA ARG A 516 20.81 5.77 8.50
C ARG A 516 21.14 6.33 7.13
N ASN A 517 22.29 7.01 6.95
CA ASN A 517 22.70 7.52 5.64
C ASN A 517 22.82 6.40 4.59
N LEU A 518 23.29 5.21 4.97
CA LEU A 518 23.27 4.04 4.09
C LEU A 518 21.85 3.55 3.83
N ALA A 519 21.09 3.35 4.92
CA ALA A 519 19.72 2.85 4.85
C ALA A 519 18.78 3.76 4.04
N ASP A 520 19.04 5.08 3.98
CA ASP A 520 18.25 6.06 3.26
C ASP A 520 18.40 5.97 1.72
N VAL A 521 19.39 5.22 1.20
CA VAL A 521 19.69 5.14 -0.23
C VAL A 521 19.72 3.71 -0.78
N ILE A 522 19.33 2.73 0.03
CA ILE A 522 19.17 1.34 -0.37
C ILE A 522 17.70 0.93 -0.32
N GLU A 523 17.33 -0.01 -1.15
CA GLU A 523 15.99 -0.60 -1.22
C GLU A 523 16.09 -2.13 -1.27
N PRO A 524 15.07 -2.87 -0.82
CA PRO A 524 14.99 -4.30 -1.04
C PRO A 524 14.97 -4.62 -2.54
N VAL A 525 15.47 -5.79 -2.92
CA VAL A 525 15.23 -6.35 -4.25
C VAL A 525 13.73 -6.42 -4.55
N LYS A 526 13.38 -6.37 -5.82
CA LYS A 526 11.98 -6.28 -6.26
C LYS A 526 11.46 -7.64 -6.69
N ASP A 527 10.16 -7.69 -6.93
CA ASP A 527 9.49 -8.90 -7.37
C ASP A 527 9.75 -10.06 -6.40
N TYR A 528 10.00 -11.25 -6.90
CA TYR A 528 10.30 -12.44 -6.09
C TYR A 528 11.81 -12.69 -5.90
N ASP A 529 12.67 -11.72 -6.21
CA ASP A 529 14.13 -11.89 -6.17
C ASP A 529 14.68 -12.21 -4.77
N ARG A 530 13.94 -11.83 -3.69
CA ARG A 530 14.32 -12.19 -2.32
C ARG A 530 14.20 -13.70 -2.05
N TRP A 531 13.37 -14.42 -2.80
CA TRP A 531 13.23 -15.87 -2.66
C TRP A 531 14.50 -16.61 -3.08
N GLY A 532 15.17 -16.16 -4.18
CA GLY A 532 16.44 -16.68 -4.68
C GLY A 532 16.40 -18.17 -5.04
N ASP A 533 17.22 -18.59 -5.99
CA ASP A 533 17.24 -19.98 -6.49
C ASP A 533 17.77 -21.00 -5.47
N ASP A 534 18.58 -20.57 -4.49
CA ASP A 534 19.33 -21.43 -3.57
C ASP A 534 18.91 -21.30 -2.10
N LYS A 535 17.87 -20.52 -1.79
CA LYS A 535 17.43 -20.35 -0.41
C LYS A 535 16.42 -21.44 -0.06
N GLY A 536 16.70 -22.14 1.03
CA GLY A 536 15.78 -23.13 1.60
C GLY A 536 14.41 -22.53 1.92
N PRO A 537 13.48 -23.33 2.44
CA PRO A 537 12.14 -22.86 2.78
C PRO A 537 12.22 -21.64 3.69
N ILE A 538 11.33 -20.66 3.48
CA ILE A 538 11.21 -19.48 4.35
C ILE A 538 10.85 -19.95 5.75
N ASP A 539 11.58 -19.45 6.73
CA ASP A 539 11.23 -19.65 8.15
C ASP A 539 10.17 -18.60 8.54
N PHE A 540 8.93 -19.03 8.62
CA PHE A 540 7.78 -18.18 8.99
C PHE A 540 7.74 -17.79 10.47
N HIS A 541 8.71 -18.25 11.28
CA HIS A 541 8.97 -17.79 12.64
C HIS A 541 10.18 -16.83 12.70
N ALA A 542 10.82 -16.56 11.56
CA ALA A 542 11.97 -15.68 11.51
C ALA A 542 11.60 -14.28 12.03
N PRO A 543 12.37 -13.70 12.93
CA PRO A 543 12.05 -12.39 13.50
C PRO A 543 12.29 -11.23 12.52
N LEU A 544 12.82 -11.47 11.33
CA LEU A 544 13.09 -10.51 10.25
C LEU A 544 13.82 -9.27 10.78
N THR A 545 15.09 -9.45 11.18
CA THR A 545 15.89 -8.41 11.85
C THR A 545 17.13 -7.97 11.07
N ARG A 546 17.20 -8.34 9.77
CA ARG A 546 18.27 -7.92 8.86
C ARG A 546 18.05 -6.48 8.37
N MET A 547 19.05 -5.87 7.75
CA MET A 547 18.92 -4.54 7.15
C MET A 547 17.80 -4.46 6.10
N ILE A 548 17.64 -5.49 5.27
CA ILE A 548 16.59 -5.58 4.27
C ILE A 548 15.18 -5.47 4.87
N ASP A 549 14.98 -5.94 6.10
CA ASP A 549 13.68 -5.91 6.80
C ASP A 549 13.36 -4.53 7.37
N ALA A 550 14.38 -3.67 7.52
CA ALA A 550 14.27 -2.33 8.08
C ALA A 550 14.19 -1.24 7.01
N VAL A 551 14.71 -1.46 5.79
CA VAL A 551 14.70 -0.43 4.75
C VAL A 551 13.35 -0.31 4.07
N TYR A 552 13.06 0.90 3.58
CA TYR A 552 11.80 1.14 2.89
C TYR A 552 11.76 0.48 1.52
N PRO A 553 10.57 0.05 1.07
CA PRO A 553 10.37 -0.43 -0.30
C PRO A 553 10.76 0.59 -1.37
N GLU A 554 10.73 1.88 -1.04
CA GLU A 554 11.10 2.99 -1.91
C GLU A 554 11.86 4.06 -1.11
N SER A 555 13.02 4.48 -1.61
CA SER A 555 13.85 5.49 -0.99
C SER A 555 13.48 6.90 -1.47
N ASP A 556 12.94 7.71 -0.57
CA ASP A 556 12.65 9.13 -0.85
C ASP A 556 13.93 9.92 -1.15
N VAL A 557 15.05 9.60 -0.47
CA VAL A 557 16.33 10.27 -0.65
C VAL A 557 16.92 9.97 -2.03
N ALA A 558 16.92 8.70 -2.43
CA ALA A 558 17.42 8.33 -3.76
C ALA A 558 16.55 8.91 -4.88
N ARG A 559 15.21 8.92 -4.71
CA ARG A 559 14.29 9.54 -5.65
C ARG A 559 14.53 11.05 -5.77
N HIS A 560 14.68 11.74 -4.63
CA HIS A 560 15.00 13.16 -4.62
C HIS A 560 16.33 13.45 -5.34
N PHE A 561 17.38 12.70 -5.03
CA PHE A 561 18.68 12.84 -5.68
C PHE A 561 18.60 12.57 -7.20
N SER A 562 17.84 11.55 -7.61
CA SER A 562 17.62 11.27 -9.03
C SER A 562 16.94 12.46 -9.75
N ASN A 563 15.93 13.07 -9.13
CA ASN A 563 15.25 14.24 -9.67
C ASN A 563 16.19 15.45 -9.76
N LEU A 564 17.06 15.67 -8.78
CA LEU A 564 18.06 16.73 -8.80
C LEU A 564 19.04 16.56 -9.97
N VAL A 565 19.58 15.35 -10.14
CA VAL A 565 20.50 15.06 -11.27
C VAL A 565 19.80 15.23 -12.60
N GLN A 566 18.55 14.80 -12.73
CA GLN A 566 17.76 15.01 -13.94
C GLN A 566 17.54 16.49 -14.25
N THR A 567 17.17 17.29 -13.24
CA THR A 567 16.99 18.75 -13.37
C THR A 567 18.31 19.42 -13.78
N PHE A 568 19.41 19.03 -13.15
CA PHE A 568 20.75 19.54 -13.48
C PHE A 568 21.14 19.20 -14.93
N ALA A 569 20.85 17.99 -15.39
CA ALA A 569 21.07 17.58 -16.77
C ALA A 569 20.21 18.36 -17.79
N GLN A 570 18.92 18.59 -17.49
CA GLN A 570 18.02 19.40 -18.31
C GLN A 570 18.50 20.86 -18.41
N GLY A 571 19.09 21.40 -17.34
CA GLY A 571 19.78 22.69 -17.29
C GLY A 571 21.14 22.71 -17.98
N SER A 572 21.49 21.68 -18.78
CA SER A 572 22.79 21.53 -19.45
C SER A 572 23.97 21.57 -18.48
N TYR A 573 23.78 21.05 -17.27
CA TYR A 573 24.78 20.98 -16.20
C TYR A 573 25.30 22.36 -15.75
N LYS A 574 24.43 23.38 -15.72
CA LYS A 574 24.80 24.77 -15.37
C LYS A 574 24.05 25.35 -14.17
N ASP A 575 23.10 24.60 -13.62
CA ASP A 575 22.34 25.01 -12.43
C ASP A 575 23.20 24.88 -11.19
N GLN A 576 23.78 25.97 -10.70
CA GLN A 576 24.67 26.01 -9.54
C GLN A 576 23.98 25.62 -8.23
N VAL A 577 22.64 25.83 -8.12
CA VAL A 577 21.89 25.46 -6.91
C VAL A 577 21.76 23.94 -6.85
N ALA A 578 21.28 23.34 -7.97
CA ALA A 578 21.18 21.89 -8.08
C ALA A 578 22.56 21.22 -7.91
N GLU A 579 23.61 21.78 -8.53
CA GLU A 579 24.97 21.25 -8.39
C GLU A 579 25.47 21.27 -6.94
N ALA A 580 25.27 22.38 -6.23
CA ALA A 580 25.70 22.50 -4.84
C ALA A 580 25.03 21.44 -3.94
N GLU A 581 23.75 21.19 -4.14
CA GLU A 581 23.00 20.16 -3.43
C GLU A 581 23.48 18.74 -3.81
N ILE A 582 23.67 18.46 -5.10
CA ILE A 582 24.24 17.18 -5.56
C ILE A 582 25.61 16.94 -4.94
N ARG A 583 26.51 17.94 -4.90
CA ARG A 583 27.83 17.86 -4.27
C ARG A 583 27.73 17.58 -2.76
N MET A 584 26.76 18.16 -2.07
CA MET A 584 26.50 17.91 -0.66
C MET A 584 26.19 16.42 -0.42
N TRP A 585 25.24 15.86 -1.19
CA TRP A 585 24.87 14.44 -1.07
C TRP A 585 26.03 13.52 -1.40
N LEU A 586 26.73 13.75 -2.51
CA LEU A 586 27.88 12.94 -2.92
C LEU A 586 29.01 12.98 -1.90
N THR A 587 29.26 14.13 -1.27
CA THR A 587 30.26 14.28 -0.20
C THR A 587 29.85 13.49 1.04
N LEU A 588 28.59 13.59 1.45
CA LEU A 588 28.05 12.81 2.57
C LEU A 588 28.26 11.31 2.35
N TRP A 589 27.94 10.81 1.17
CA TRP A 589 28.05 9.39 0.85
C TRP A 589 29.52 8.94 0.71
N ARG A 590 30.38 9.74 0.07
CA ARG A 590 31.82 9.45 -0.02
C ARG A 590 32.45 9.24 1.37
N ASP A 591 32.09 10.06 2.33
CA ASP A 591 32.69 10.05 3.67
C ASP A 591 31.99 9.10 4.64
N ASN A 592 30.86 8.47 4.22
CA ASN A 592 30.01 7.66 5.10
C ASN A 592 30.69 6.35 5.54
N ASP A 593 31.38 5.65 4.63
CA ASP A 593 32.00 4.35 4.97
C ASP A 593 33.03 4.48 6.08
N ALA A 594 33.86 5.52 6.04
CA ALA A 594 34.87 5.76 7.09
C ALA A 594 34.25 5.92 8.50
N ARG A 595 33.00 6.41 8.57
CA ARG A 595 32.25 6.57 9.83
C ARG A 595 31.48 5.31 10.21
N LEU A 596 30.96 4.59 9.22
CA LEU A 596 30.12 3.41 9.42
C LEU A 596 30.91 2.12 9.61
N HIS A 597 32.05 1.99 8.96
CA HIS A 597 32.87 0.77 8.95
C HIS A 597 33.21 0.20 10.34
N PRO A 598 33.55 1.04 11.36
CA PRO A 598 33.79 0.53 12.72
C PRO A 598 32.56 -0.17 13.30
N LEU A 599 31.34 0.34 13.06
CA LEU A 599 30.09 -0.27 13.50
C LEU A 599 29.82 -1.58 12.75
N LEU A 600 29.96 -1.59 11.42
CA LEU A 600 29.76 -2.78 10.58
C LEU A 600 30.70 -3.92 11.00
N SER A 601 31.95 -3.59 11.32
CA SER A 601 32.97 -4.58 11.70
C SER A 601 32.72 -5.21 13.08
N GLN A 602 32.02 -4.49 13.98
CA GLN A 602 31.78 -4.93 15.35
C GLN A 602 30.43 -5.55 15.57
N THR A 603 29.48 -5.40 14.64
CA THR A 603 28.08 -5.79 14.78
C THR A 603 27.73 -6.92 13.81
N TYR A 604 27.51 -8.13 14.33
CA TYR A 604 27.22 -9.33 13.52
C TYR A 604 26.07 -9.11 12.51
N LEU A 605 24.99 -8.48 12.95
CA LEU A 605 23.79 -8.24 12.12
C LEU A 605 24.04 -7.30 10.92
N LEU A 606 25.13 -6.53 10.92
CA LEU A 606 25.46 -5.54 9.89
C LEU A 606 26.67 -5.94 9.03
N GLN A 607 27.28 -7.10 9.28
CA GLN A 607 28.48 -7.53 8.52
C GLN A 607 28.19 -7.74 7.03
N GLU A 608 26.98 -8.15 6.69
CA GLU A 608 26.56 -8.34 5.29
C GLU A 608 26.46 -7.02 4.51
N ASP A 609 26.39 -5.87 5.19
CA ASP A 609 26.21 -4.54 4.59
C ASP A 609 27.54 -3.83 4.26
N VAL A 610 28.68 -4.42 4.61
CA VAL A 610 30.02 -3.83 4.38
C VAL A 610 30.23 -3.45 2.93
N THR A 611 29.91 -4.34 1.98
CA THR A 611 30.08 -4.08 0.55
C THR A 611 29.16 -2.95 0.07
N LEU A 612 27.94 -2.85 0.58
CA LEU A 612 27.02 -1.74 0.26
C LEU A 612 27.58 -0.39 0.73
N SER A 613 28.15 -0.34 1.94
CA SER A 613 28.76 0.87 2.49
C SER A 613 29.95 1.32 1.65
N GLN A 614 30.84 0.39 1.28
CA GLN A 614 32.00 0.67 0.43
C GLN A 614 31.58 1.14 -0.97
N ASN A 615 30.57 0.50 -1.58
CA ASN A 615 30.03 0.89 -2.87
C ASN A 615 29.42 2.29 -2.82
N LEU A 616 28.68 2.64 -1.77
CA LEU A 616 28.12 3.98 -1.59
C LEU A 616 29.22 5.03 -1.57
N SER A 617 30.28 4.80 -0.80
CA SER A 617 31.43 5.70 -0.71
C SER A 617 32.13 5.87 -2.07
N ALA A 618 32.36 4.76 -2.77
CA ALA A 618 32.99 4.77 -4.08
C ALA A 618 32.15 5.50 -5.14
N VAL A 619 30.82 5.27 -5.15
CA VAL A 619 29.85 5.95 -6.03
C VAL A 619 29.81 7.45 -5.72
N GLY A 620 29.84 7.85 -4.44
CA GLY A 620 29.92 9.25 -4.05
C GLY A 620 31.19 9.94 -4.57
N ALA A 621 32.34 9.26 -4.46
CA ALA A 621 33.62 9.77 -4.99
C ALA A 621 33.60 9.90 -6.52
N ALA A 622 33.06 8.91 -7.23
CA ALA A 622 32.92 8.94 -8.68
C ALA A 622 32.05 10.12 -9.17
N GLY A 623 30.92 10.35 -8.48
CA GLY A 623 30.03 11.46 -8.80
C GLY A 623 30.68 12.83 -8.60
N LEU A 624 31.45 13.04 -7.52
CA LEU A 624 32.19 14.27 -7.27
C LEU A 624 33.24 14.53 -8.37
N GLN A 625 33.98 13.51 -8.77
CA GLN A 625 34.95 13.63 -9.85
C GLN A 625 34.26 13.92 -11.20
N ALA A 626 33.10 13.34 -11.47
CA ALA A 626 32.33 13.62 -12.67
C ALA A 626 31.90 15.11 -12.72
N LEU A 627 31.42 15.66 -11.59
CA LEU A 627 31.09 17.09 -11.47
C LEU A 627 32.31 17.99 -11.70
N ASP A 628 33.50 17.63 -11.22
CA ASP A 628 34.72 18.39 -11.45
C ASP A 628 35.11 18.47 -12.94
N TYR A 629 34.85 17.41 -13.72
CA TYR A 629 35.01 17.42 -15.17
C TYR A 629 33.95 18.29 -15.88
N LEU A 630 32.69 18.21 -15.42
CA LEU A 630 31.59 19.03 -15.95
C LEU A 630 31.82 20.52 -15.71
N ASP A 631 32.24 20.92 -14.51
CA ASP A 631 32.54 22.30 -14.14
C ASP A 631 33.65 22.92 -15.02
N LYS A 632 34.72 22.15 -15.21
CA LYS A 632 35.84 22.59 -16.04
C LYS A 632 35.55 22.48 -17.53
N TRP A 633 34.38 21.94 -17.90
CA TRP A 633 34.04 21.59 -19.28
C TRP A 633 35.16 20.82 -19.97
N GLN A 634 35.72 19.84 -19.27
CA GLN A 634 36.85 19.03 -19.68
C GLN A 634 36.43 17.58 -19.83
N ALA A 635 36.74 16.96 -20.98
CA ALA A 635 36.49 15.54 -21.18
C ALA A 635 37.27 14.71 -20.15
N ALA A 636 36.59 13.79 -19.49
CA ALA A 636 37.24 12.85 -18.60
C ALA A 636 38.18 11.90 -19.37
N PRO A 637 39.34 11.49 -18.81
CA PRO A 637 40.25 10.54 -19.46
C PRO A 637 39.60 9.16 -19.67
N ASP A 638 39.94 8.49 -20.77
CA ASP A 638 39.35 7.16 -21.08
C ASP A 638 39.66 6.11 -20.02
N SER A 639 40.85 6.16 -19.42
CA SER A 639 41.22 5.25 -18.31
C SER A 639 40.34 5.47 -17.09
N TRP A 640 40.02 6.73 -16.77
CA TRP A 640 39.10 7.05 -15.68
C TRP A 640 37.68 6.56 -15.98
N LYS A 641 37.19 6.82 -17.19
CA LYS A 641 35.86 6.34 -17.63
C LYS A 641 35.73 4.82 -17.45
N THR A 642 36.70 4.07 -17.99
CA THR A 642 36.72 2.61 -17.87
C THR A 642 36.66 2.14 -16.43
N GLN A 643 37.45 2.79 -15.55
CA GLN A 643 37.44 2.49 -14.11
C GLN A 643 36.09 2.79 -13.44
N GLN A 644 35.49 3.95 -13.75
CA GLN A 644 34.20 4.31 -13.14
C GLN A 644 33.06 3.44 -13.65
N PHE A 645 33.03 3.07 -14.92
CA PHE A 645 32.01 2.13 -15.43
C PHE A 645 32.14 0.74 -14.80
N ALA A 646 33.34 0.24 -14.55
CA ALA A 646 33.54 -1.01 -13.81
C ALA A 646 33.02 -0.92 -12.38
N LEU A 647 33.35 0.17 -11.66
CA LEU A 647 32.85 0.44 -10.31
C LEU A 647 31.30 0.53 -10.26
N ILE A 648 30.70 1.29 -11.19
CA ILE A 648 29.26 1.42 -11.33
C ILE A 648 28.61 0.07 -11.61
N GLY A 649 29.23 -0.74 -12.51
CA GLY A 649 28.77 -2.10 -12.77
C GLY A 649 28.75 -2.98 -11.53
N GLN A 650 29.77 -2.91 -10.70
CA GLN A 650 29.82 -3.61 -9.42
C GLN A 650 28.78 -3.10 -8.43
N ALA A 651 28.63 -1.78 -8.30
CA ALA A 651 27.71 -1.15 -7.36
C ALA A 651 26.21 -1.38 -7.71
N LYS A 652 25.91 -1.73 -8.96
CA LYS A 652 24.56 -2.13 -9.40
C LYS A 652 24.16 -3.53 -8.97
N MET A 653 25.13 -4.38 -8.66
CA MET A 653 24.83 -5.76 -8.27
C MET A 653 24.16 -5.76 -6.90
N ARG A 654 23.14 -6.62 -6.75
CA ARG A 654 22.50 -6.80 -5.43
C ARG A 654 23.52 -7.29 -4.40
N GLN A 655 23.41 -6.76 -3.19
CA GLN A 655 24.21 -7.17 -2.04
C GLN A 655 23.27 -7.36 -0.84
N ALA A 656 23.37 -8.47 -0.13
CA ALA A 656 22.51 -8.80 1.01
C ALA A 656 21.00 -8.64 0.70
N ASP A 657 20.60 -8.97 -0.54
CA ASP A 657 19.25 -8.82 -1.10
C ASP A 657 18.77 -7.36 -1.21
N MET A 658 19.68 -6.40 -1.26
CA MET A 658 19.40 -4.97 -1.40
C MET A 658 20.07 -4.37 -2.64
N LEU A 659 19.54 -3.24 -3.07
CA LEU A 659 19.98 -2.44 -4.22
C LEU A 659 20.39 -1.04 -3.77
N LEU A 660 21.52 -0.55 -4.28
CA LEU A 660 21.97 0.82 -4.06
C LEU A 660 21.35 1.76 -5.09
N MET A 661 20.37 2.56 -4.71
CA MET A 661 19.49 3.28 -5.63
C MET A 661 20.11 4.53 -6.24
N VAL A 662 21.20 5.07 -5.66
CA VAL A 662 21.88 6.28 -6.17
C VAL A 662 22.88 6.01 -7.30
N VAL A 663 23.06 4.75 -7.68
CA VAL A 663 24.01 4.35 -8.73
C VAL A 663 23.63 4.88 -10.11
N ALA A 664 22.35 4.79 -10.47
CA ALA A 664 21.87 5.21 -11.79
C ALA A 664 22.04 6.74 -12.03
N PRO A 665 21.63 7.64 -11.13
CA PRO A 665 21.87 9.08 -11.32
C PRO A 665 23.37 9.44 -11.30
N VAL A 666 24.21 8.76 -10.51
CA VAL A 666 25.67 8.98 -10.56
C VAL A 666 26.25 8.49 -11.89
N GLN A 667 25.79 7.36 -12.44
CA GLN A 667 26.18 6.92 -13.77
C GLN A 667 25.87 8.00 -14.82
N GLN A 668 24.71 8.65 -14.76
CA GLN A 668 24.35 9.74 -15.68
C GLN A 668 25.37 10.90 -15.63
N LEU A 669 25.85 11.29 -14.45
CA LEU A 669 26.89 12.30 -14.29
C LEU A 669 28.24 11.83 -14.91
N VAL A 670 28.63 10.58 -14.69
CA VAL A 670 29.85 10.00 -15.27
C VAL A 670 29.75 9.95 -16.79
N GLU A 671 28.63 9.53 -17.35
CA GLU A 671 28.37 9.52 -18.79
C GLU A 671 28.44 10.92 -19.39
N ALA A 672 27.82 11.90 -18.74
CA ALA A 672 27.84 13.29 -19.18
C ALA A 672 29.27 13.86 -19.22
N SER A 673 30.07 13.61 -18.18
CA SER A 673 31.48 14.04 -18.13
C SER A 673 32.35 13.36 -19.20
N ALA A 674 31.97 12.13 -19.58
CA ALA A 674 32.63 11.36 -20.62
C ALA A 674 32.27 11.84 -22.04
N ALA A 675 31.09 12.44 -22.21
CA ALA A 675 30.57 12.92 -23.52
C ALA A 675 31.07 14.31 -23.91
N ILE A 676 31.77 15.04 -23.01
CA ILE A 676 32.33 16.37 -23.31
C ILE A 676 33.32 16.25 -24.50
N PRO A 677 33.15 17.05 -25.58
CA PRO A 677 34.06 17.01 -26.71
C PRO A 677 35.49 17.39 -26.31
N VAL A 678 36.46 16.56 -26.70
CA VAL A 678 37.88 16.91 -26.53
C VAL A 678 38.17 18.14 -27.41
N ARG A 679 38.42 19.30 -26.79
CA ARG A 679 38.92 20.45 -27.53
C ARG A 679 40.32 20.09 -28.00
N LEU A 680 40.47 19.84 -29.29
CA LEU A 680 41.78 19.82 -29.93
C LEU A 680 42.42 21.20 -29.66
N ARG A 681 43.50 21.21 -28.85
CA ARG A 681 44.35 22.42 -28.71
C ARG A 681 44.91 22.71 -30.08
N GLN A 682 44.42 23.78 -30.75
CA GLN A 682 45.07 24.37 -31.89
C GLN A 682 46.35 25.07 -31.47
#